data_333cc759ba418d2e99076f2bee5c6d14
#
_entry.id   333cc759ba418d2e99076f2bee5c6d14
#
_cell.length_a   1.000
_cell.length_b   1.000
_cell.length_c   1.000
_cell.angle_alpha   90.00
_cell.angle_beta   90.00
_cell.angle_gamma   90.00
#
_symmetry.space_group_name_H-M   'P 1'
#
loop_
_entity.id
_entity.type
_entity.pdbx_description
1 polymer ?
#
loop_
_entity_poly.entity_id
_entity_poly.type
_entity_poly.pdbx_seq_one_letter_code
_entity_poly.pdbx_strand_id
1 'polypeptide(L)'
;MSYPHKYFPKQTVSDAEKLSYDYGLRVAKAIESEWFSSSTSRSSRYRSRYSSFHNLRLYARGEQSIQKYKDELSINGDLSYLNLDWKPVPIISKFVDIVVNGMSDKDYELKAVSQDPYGVSKRTQYMESLLRDMLSKDFNEKASKLFGIDMFENDLSKIPADQDELKIHMQLNYKQNIEVAQEQAINVLFDASNYDLIKKRFYYDLAVLGIGATKTSFNTSEGAIVEYVDPADLVYSYSESPNFDDLYYVGEVKSIPINELAKQFPFLTEQDLEEISNTTYNYDYEPYSSKDNDINKVKILYFNYKTYMNEVYKIKETKSGGARAIEKDDTFNPPDSAEGDYSKLQRSIEVLYDGALILGTNKLLRWEMCENMMRPKSDFNKVKMNYQIVAPRIYNGRIESLVGRITGFADMIQLTHLKLQQVMSRMVPDGVYLDADGLAEVDLGNGTNYNPQEALNMFFQTGSVIGRSFTQDGDINPGKVPIQEITSGSGGNKMQALIANYNYYLQMIRDVTGLNEARDGSSPDKNALVGLQKLAAANSNTATRHVLQAGMFLTLEAAECLSMRVSDIIEYSPTADAFMKSIGAHNFASLEEVKDLHIHDFGIFLELAPDEEEKAMLENNIQMALAQKNIDLEDAIDIRQVKSVSLANQLLKIRRKKKLAQDALQVQQNIANQTQANNNSAQVAANLDVRKNQAAVQSEIALEQAKAQIRAAAQEREAELKKELMELEFNYNIQLKGVEVEGLKSREKEKEDRKDERTKIQASQQSELIDQRKTGGTPKKFESAGNDILGGGFNLGSFDPK
;
A
#
# COMPACT_ATOMS: atom_id res chain seq x y z
N MET A 1 29.48 35.59 20.74
CA MET A 1 28.35 34.68 20.93
C MET A 1 27.37 34.93 19.78
N SER A 2 27.39 34.09 18.73
CA SER A 2 26.44 34.22 17.65
C SER A 2 25.09 33.69 18.14
N TYR A 3 24.03 34.48 18.01
CA TYR A 3 22.66 34.05 18.30
C TYR A 3 22.33 32.82 17.44
N PRO A 4 21.73 31.77 17.98
CA PRO A 4 21.33 30.65 17.19
C PRO A 4 20.38 31.16 16.10
N HIS A 5 20.70 30.85 14.84
CA HIS A 5 19.87 31.22 13.70
C HIS A 5 18.55 30.44 13.79
N LYS A 6 17.50 31.10 14.28
CA LYS A 6 16.16 30.50 14.42
C LYS A 6 15.38 30.43 13.10
N TYR A 7 15.84 31.18 12.11
CA TYR A 7 15.10 31.36 10.86
C TYR A 7 15.94 30.89 9.68
N PHE A 8 15.27 30.30 8.71
CA PHE A 8 15.90 29.95 7.44
C PHE A 8 16.43 31.20 6.75
N PRO A 9 17.58 31.10 6.07
CA PRO A 9 18.11 32.22 5.30
C PRO A 9 17.18 32.55 4.12
N LYS A 10 17.29 33.78 3.61
CA LYS A 10 16.48 34.20 2.45
C LYS A 10 16.84 33.35 1.23
N GLN A 11 15.83 32.94 0.47
CA GLN A 11 16.03 32.16 -0.76
C GLN A 11 16.33 33.03 -1.99
N THR A 12 16.16 34.34 -1.88
CA THR A 12 16.38 35.31 -2.96
C THR A 12 17.82 35.77 -3.10
N VAL A 13 18.75 35.17 -2.33
CA VAL A 13 20.20 35.43 -2.45
C VAL A 13 20.76 34.81 -3.71
N SER A 14 21.96 35.24 -4.12
CA SER A 14 22.62 34.72 -5.31
C SER A 14 22.95 33.24 -5.17
N ASP A 15 23.02 32.53 -6.28
CA ASP A 15 23.31 31.10 -6.30
C ASP A 15 24.70 30.79 -5.75
N ALA A 16 25.70 31.70 -5.94
CA ALA A 16 27.00 31.61 -5.34
C ALA A 16 26.98 31.74 -3.80
N GLU A 17 26.10 32.59 -3.25
CA GLU A 17 25.90 32.69 -1.82
C GLU A 17 25.21 31.43 -1.25
N LYS A 18 24.27 30.85 -1.97
CA LYS A 18 23.61 29.58 -1.56
C LYS A 18 24.60 28.42 -1.47
N LEU A 19 25.61 28.37 -2.31
CA LEU A 19 26.70 27.38 -2.26
C LEU A 19 27.68 27.60 -1.08
N SER A 20 27.65 28.76 -0.44
CA SER A 20 28.58 29.07 0.65
C SER A 20 28.32 28.18 1.88
N TYR A 21 29.41 27.82 2.55
CA TYR A 21 29.38 27.11 3.83
C TYR A 21 28.51 27.82 4.89
N ASP A 22 28.55 29.14 4.91
CA ASP A 22 27.85 29.98 5.86
C ASP A 22 26.32 29.90 5.65
N TYR A 23 25.87 29.85 4.39
CA TYR A 23 24.47 29.65 4.05
C TYR A 23 24.01 28.28 4.49
N GLY A 24 24.78 27.23 4.17
CA GLY A 24 24.48 25.86 4.59
C GLY A 24 24.43 25.70 6.10
N LEU A 25 25.35 26.32 6.82
CA LEU A 25 25.33 26.30 8.28
C LEU A 25 24.10 26.99 8.87
N ARG A 26 23.63 28.10 8.26
CA ARG A 26 22.38 28.78 8.67
C ARG A 26 21.16 27.90 8.45
N VAL A 27 21.08 27.21 7.29
CA VAL A 27 20.01 26.25 7.01
C VAL A 27 20.02 25.12 8.03
N ALA A 28 21.17 24.49 8.24
CA ALA A 28 21.31 23.37 9.17
C ALA A 28 20.95 23.77 10.62
N LYS A 29 21.37 24.98 11.04
CA LYS A 29 21.05 25.52 12.38
C LYS A 29 19.58 25.90 12.51
N ALA A 30 18.92 26.35 11.45
CA ALA A 30 17.49 26.59 11.45
C ALA A 30 16.71 25.28 11.66
N ILE A 31 17.11 24.20 10.96
CA ILE A 31 16.53 22.86 11.14
C ILE A 31 16.79 22.34 12.56
N GLU A 32 18.04 22.46 13.04
CA GLU A 32 18.40 22.08 14.42
C GLU A 32 17.56 22.84 15.44
N SER A 33 17.40 24.15 15.26
CA SER A 33 16.58 24.98 16.15
C SER A 33 15.10 24.57 16.15
N GLU A 34 14.54 24.21 15.01
CA GLU A 34 13.14 23.79 14.90
C GLU A 34 12.86 22.45 15.60
N TRP A 35 13.80 21.51 15.48
CA TRP A 35 13.57 20.15 15.93
C TRP A 35 14.18 19.83 17.29
N PHE A 36 15.33 20.39 17.61
CA PHE A 36 16.13 20.00 18.79
C PHE A 36 16.17 21.05 19.87
N SER A 37 15.65 22.27 19.65
CA SER A 37 15.59 23.26 20.71
C SER A 37 14.61 22.85 21.81
N SER A 38 15.07 22.82 23.03
CA SER A 38 14.24 22.62 24.23
C SER A 38 14.05 23.93 24.98
N SER A 39 12.87 24.16 25.53
CA SER A 39 12.65 25.22 26.51
C SER A 39 12.54 24.61 27.90
N THR A 40 12.72 25.43 28.97
CA THR A 40 12.65 25.00 30.37
C THR A 40 11.37 24.25 30.75
N SER A 41 10.32 24.39 29.95
CA SER A 41 9.01 23.78 30.18
C SER A 41 8.58 22.76 29.13
N ARG A 42 9.34 22.59 28.03
CA ARG A 42 8.99 21.67 26.92
C ARG A 42 10.21 20.93 26.41
N SER A 43 10.07 19.62 26.27
CA SER A 43 11.04 18.79 25.52
C SER A 43 11.07 19.22 24.05
N SER A 44 12.20 18.97 23.37
CA SER A 44 12.34 19.24 21.95
C SER A 44 11.30 18.45 21.13
N ARG A 45 10.95 18.97 19.95
CA ARG A 45 10.03 18.28 19.02
C ARG A 45 10.52 16.89 18.68
N TYR A 46 11.82 16.75 18.42
CA TYR A 46 12.45 15.46 18.13
C TYR A 46 12.31 14.49 19.29
N ARG A 47 12.71 14.88 20.51
CA ARG A 47 12.63 14.00 21.70
C ARG A 47 11.19 13.59 22.01
N SER A 48 10.25 14.52 21.93
CA SER A 48 8.83 14.23 22.17
C SER A 48 8.29 13.20 21.19
N ARG A 49 8.61 13.35 19.89
CA ARG A 49 8.18 12.41 18.86
C ARG A 49 8.88 11.07 19.01
N TYR A 50 10.19 11.06 19.19
CA TYR A 50 10.98 9.85 19.39
C TYR A 50 10.44 9.02 20.56
N SER A 51 10.20 9.67 21.70
CA SER A 51 9.62 9.03 22.90
C SER A 51 8.22 8.46 22.61
N SER A 52 7.36 9.22 21.90
CA SER A 52 6.04 8.76 21.51
C SER A 52 6.11 7.52 20.62
N PHE A 53 6.95 7.53 19.61
CA PHE A 53 7.12 6.41 18.68
C PHE A 53 7.76 5.20 19.36
N HIS A 54 8.75 5.42 20.22
CA HIS A 54 9.33 4.36 21.04
C HIS A 54 8.27 3.68 21.92
N ASN A 55 7.44 4.46 22.61
CA ASN A 55 6.36 3.92 23.42
C ASN A 55 5.36 3.09 22.57
N LEU A 56 4.97 3.56 21.38
CA LEU A 56 4.08 2.80 20.50
C LEU A 56 4.72 1.46 20.07
N ARG A 57 6.01 1.45 19.79
CA ARG A 57 6.76 0.21 19.50
C ARG A 57 6.81 -0.73 20.69
N LEU A 58 7.01 -0.22 21.91
CA LEU A 58 6.95 -1.03 23.12
C LEU A 58 5.55 -1.67 23.31
N TYR A 59 4.49 -0.91 23.05
CA TYR A 59 3.12 -1.46 23.05
C TYR A 59 2.92 -2.53 22.00
N ALA A 60 3.41 -2.31 20.79
CA ALA A 60 3.31 -3.29 19.71
C ALA A 60 4.05 -4.59 20.04
N ARG A 61 5.15 -4.52 20.80
CA ARG A 61 5.95 -5.69 21.25
C ARG A 61 5.44 -6.30 22.54
N GLY A 62 4.55 -5.63 23.26
CA GLY A 62 4.13 -6.06 24.61
C GLY A 62 5.21 -5.85 25.67
N GLU A 63 6.05 -4.84 25.49
CA GLU A 63 7.15 -4.45 26.38
C GLU A 63 6.90 -3.07 27.01
N GLN A 64 5.66 -2.62 27.03
CA GLN A 64 5.31 -1.30 27.58
C GLN A 64 5.67 -1.18 29.06
N SER A 65 5.92 0.07 29.51
CA SER A 65 6.28 0.35 30.89
C SER A 65 5.23 -0.15 31.89
N ILE A 66 5.69 -0.93 32.85
CA ILE A 66 4.86 -1.48 33.94
C ILE A 66 4.63 -0.48 35.07
N GLN A 67 5.38 0.64 35.08
CA GLN A 67 5.34 1.59 36.21
C GLN A 67 3.94 2.13 36.45
N LYS A 68 3.23 2.51 35.36
CA LYS A 68 1.86 3.03 35.46
C LYS A 68 0.87 2.03 36.07
N TYR A 69 1.04 0.72 35.84
CA TYR A 69 0.19 -0.31 36.44
C TYR A 69 0.53 -0.49 37.90
N LYS A 70 1.82 -0.36 38.28
CA LYS A 70 2.26 -0.36 39.67
C LYS A 70 1.71 0.83 40.42
N ASP A 71 1.76 2.02 39.82
CA ASP A 71 1.23 3.25 40.42
C ASP A 71 -0.29 3.15 40.66
N GLU A 72 -1.03 2.58 39.67
CA GLU A 72 -2.48 2.40 39.75
C GLU A 72 -2.90 1.37 40.83
N LEU A 73 -2.10 0.32 41.02
CA LEU A 73 -2.40 -0.75 41.97
C LEU A 73 -1.76 -0.54 43.34
N SER A 74 -0.86 0.41 43.50
CA SER A 74 -0.21 0.73 44.75
C SER A 74 -1.17 1.42 45.73
N ILE A 75 -1.03 1.09 47.00
CA ILE A 75 -1.70 1.82 48.09
C ILE A 75 -0.63 2.66 48.79
N ASN A 76 -0.68 3.98 48.66
CA ASN A 76 0.32 4.89 49.20
C ASN A 76 1.79 4.60 48.75
N GLY A 77 1.96 4.06 47.53
CA GLY A 77 3.27 3.65 47.01
C GLY A 77 3.76 2.28 47.48
N ASP A 78 3.03 1.58 48.35
CA ASP A 78 3.39 0.25 48.79
C ASP A 78 2.78 -0.84 47.88
N LEU A 79 3.64 -1.77 47.45
CA LEU A 79 3.33 -2.93 46.61
C LEU A 79 3.67 -4.25 47.29
N SER A 80 4.18 -4.22 48.53
CA SER A 80 4.66 -5.42 49.25
C SER A 80 3.61 -6.49 49.45
N TYR A 81 2.31 -6.10 49.46
CA TYR A 81 1.18 -7.01 49.62
C TYR A 81 0.71 -7.67 48.31
N LEU A 82 1.34 -7.31 47.15
CA LEU A 82 0.99 -7.83 45.86
C LEU A 82 2.09 -8.78 45.34
N ASN A 83 1.75 -10.05 45.20
CA ASN A 83 2.59 -11.03 44.52
C ASN A 83 1.98 -11.29 43.14
N LEU A 84 2.31 -10.42 42.16
CA LEU A 84 1.75 -10.45 40.81
C LEU A 84 2.87 -10.60 39.77
N ASP A 85 2.56 -11.28 38.68
CA ASP A 85 3.42 -11.24 37.48
C ASP A 85 3.12 -9.94 36.74
N TRP A 86 4.10 -9.02 36.80
CA TRP A 86 3.99 -7.70 36.15
C TRP A 86 4.25 -7.71 34.65
N LYS A 87 4.59 -8.87 34.09
CA LYS A 87 4.88 -8.96 32.65
C LYS A 87 3.66 -8.55 31.82
N PRO A 88 3.82 -7.60 30.89
CA PRO A 88 2.71 -7.18 30.05
C PRO A 88 2.20 -8.30 29.14
N VAL A 89 0.91 -8.33 28.91
CA VAL A 89 0.29 -9.27 27.96
C VAL A 89 0.40 -8.71 26.54
N PRO A 90 1.06 -9.41 25.58
CA PRO A 90 1.35 -8.87 24.24
C PRO A 90 0.13 -9.01 23.30
N ILE A 91 -0.99 -8.37 23.63
CA ILE A 91 -2.24 -8.48 22.85
C ILE A 91 -2.13 -7.72 21.53
N ILE A 92 -1.51 -6.53 21.55
CA ILE A 92 -1.40 -5.66 20.39
C ILE A 92 -0.56 -6.31 19.29
N SER A 93 0.50 -7.06 19.66
CA SER A 93 1.40 -7.71 18.69
C SER A 93 0.63 -8.59 17.71
N LYS A 94 -0.34 -9.39 18.22
CA LYS A 94 -1.19 -10.23 17.36
C LYS A 94 -1.90 -9.42 16.27
N PHE A 95 -2.52 -8.30 16.65
CA PHE A 95 -3.25 -7.46 15.69
C PHE A 95 -2.32 -6.76 14.70
N VAL A 96 -1.15 -6.32 15.15
CA VAL A 96 -0.12 -5.72 14.28
C VAL A 96 0.39 -6.75 13.28
N ASP A 97 0.73 -7.95 13.73
CA ASP A 97 1.26 -9.02 12.87
C ASP A 97 0.24 -9.42 11.79
N ILE A 98 -1.04 -9.52 12.14
CA ILE A 98 -2.10 -9.82 11.17
C ILE A 98 -2.19 -8.74 10.09
N VAL A 99 -2.12 -7.46 10.48
CA VAL A 99 -2.19 -6.36 9.52
C VAL A 99 -0.95 -6.32 8.66
N VAL A 100 0.23 -6.39 9.26
CA VAL A 100 1.52 -6.28 8.56
C VAL A 100 1.71 -7.44 7.59
N ASN A 101 1.56 -8.68 8.07
CA ASN A 101 1.74 -9.86 7.21
C ASN A 101 0.68 -9.92 6.12
N GLY A 102 -0.59 -9.66 6.44
CA GLY A 102 -1.65 -9.67 5.46
C GLY A 102 -1.54 -8.57 4.39
N MET A 103 -0.66 -7.57 4.59
CA MET A 103 -0.39 -6.52 3.59
C MET A 103 0.95 -6.71 2.89
N SER A 104 1.98 -7.15 3.62
CA SER A 104 3.30 -7.40 3.03
C SER A 104 3.27 -8.55 2.03
N ASP A 105 2.42 -9.55 2.27
CA ASP A 105 2.29 -10.74 1.42
C ASP A 105 1.46 -10.49 0.15
N LYS A 106 0.85 -9.30 0.01
CA LYS A 106 0.19 -8.95 -1.25
C LYS A 106 1.21 -8.67 -2.32
N ASP A 107 1.17 -9.50 -3.36
CA ASP A 107 1.99 -9.32 -4.54
C ASP A 107 1.43 -8.19 -5.40
N TYR A 108 2.31 -7.47 -6.04
CA TYR A 108 1.99 -6.46 -7.02
C TYR A 108 2.86 -6.62 -8.26
N GLU A 109 2.33 -6.24 -9.38
CA GLU A 109 3.06 -6.16 -10.64
C GLU A 109 3.38 -4.71 -10.95
N LEU A 110 4.64 -4.45 -11.23
CA LEU A 110 5.08 -3.15 -11.67
C LEU A 110 4.93 -3.07 -13.18
N LYS A 111 4.29 -2.03 -13.67
CA LYS A 111 4.11 -1.75 -15.09
C LYS A 111 4.65 -0.37 -15.42
N ALA A 112 5.51 -0.29 -16.41
CA ALA A 112 6.00 0.94 -16.98
C ALA A 112 5.32 1.18 -18.35
N VAL A 113 4.88 2.39 -18.58
CA VAL A 113 4.28 2.80 -19.84
C VAL A 113 4.97 4.08 -20.29
N SER A 114 5.46 4.09 -21.53
CA SER A 114 6.08 5.27 -22.12
C SER A 114 5.04 6.37 -22.33
N GLN A 115 5.30 7.55 -21.80
CA GLN A 115 4.43 8.75 -21.89
C GLN A 115 4.98 9.81 -22.84
N ASP A 116 6.19 9.62 -23.34
CA ASP A 116 6.81 10.54 -24.27
C ASP A 116 6.12 10.52 -25.65
N PRO A 117 6.17 11.64 -26.41
CA PRO A 117 5.51 11.74 -27.71
C PRO A 117 5.96 10.66 -28.70
N TYR A 118 7.21 10.23 -28.61
CA TYR A 118 7.76 9.20 -29.51
C TYR A 118 7.18 7.82 -29.20
N GLY A 119 7.14 7.43 -27.93
CA GLY A 119 6.55 6.17 -27.50
C GLY A 119 5.06 6.11 -27.78
N VAL A 120 4.35 7.21 -27.53
CA VAL A 120 2.91 7.32 -27.87
C VAL A 120 2.71 7.21 -29.38
N SER A 121 3.56 7.86 -30.20
CA SER A 121 3.49 7.76 -31.67
C SER A 121 3.70 6.33 -32.16
N LYS A 122 4.73 5.62 -31.65
CA LYS A 122 4.95 4.20 -31.98
C LYS A 122 3.74 3.33 -31.63
N ARG A 123 3.17 3.54 -30.44
CA ARG A 123 1.97 2.83 -30.00
C ARG A 123 0.78 3.09 -30.91
N THR A 124 0.59 4.33 -31.31
CA THR A 124 -0.48 4.73 -32.23
C THR A 124 -0.27 4.13 -33.60
N GLN A 125 0.95 4.19 -34.14
CA GLN A 125 1.29 3.58 -35.46
C GLN A 125 1.03 2.06 -35.47
N TYR A 126 1.42 1.36 -34.41
CA TYR A 126 1.14 -0.08 -34.29
C TYR A 126 -0.36 -0.37 -34.23
N MET A 127 -1.09 0.41 -33.46
CA MET A 127 -2.56 0.29 -33.39
C MET A 127 -3.21 0.57 -34.75
N GLU A 128 -2.72 1.57 -35.48
CA GLU A 128 -3.20 1.89 -36.84
C GLU A 128 -2.89 0.77 -37.82
N SER A 129 -1.68 0.16 -37.75
CA SER A 129 -1.33 -0.97 -38.59
C SER A 129 -2.24 -2.17 -38.37
N LEU A 130 -2.52 -2.51 -37.08
CA LEU A 130 -3.47 -3.58 -36.73
C LEU A 130 -4.89 -3.26 -37.19
N LEU A 131 -5.32 -2.01 -37.03
CA LEU A 131 -6.66 -1.58 -37.48
C LEU A 131 -6.77 -1.67 -39.00
N ARG A 132 -5.73 -1.29 -39.72
CA ARG A 132 -5.66 -1.39 -41.19
C ARG A 132 -5.72 -2.85 -41.64
N ASP A 133 -4.95 -3.73 -40.98
CA ASP A 133 -4.96 -5.17 -41.27
C ASP A 133 -6.31 -5.80 -40.92
N MET A 134 -6.94 -5.39 -39.80
CA MET A 134 -8.27 -5.83 -39.41
C MET A 134 -9.35 -5.46 -40.43
N LEU A 135 -9.34 -4.21 -40.91
CA LEU A 135 -10.35 -3.72 -41.85
C LEU A 135 -10.12 -4.29 -43.28
N SER A 136 -8.86 -4.55 -43.65
CA SER A 136 -8.53 -5.14 -44.95
C SER A 136 -8.44 -6.66 -44.95
N LYS A 137 -8.74 -7.33 -43.82
CA LYS A 137 -8.57 -8.79 -43.64
C LYS A 137 -9.20 -9.61 -44.75
N ASP A 138 -10.50 -9.40 -45.04
CA ASP A 138 -11.24 -10.15 -46.07
C ASP A 138 -10.67 -9.92 -47.49
N PHE A 139 -10.12 -8.74 -47.74
CA PHE A 139 -9.50 -8.38 -48.99
C PHE A 139 -8.12 -9.03 -49.13
N ASN A 140 -7.28 -8.87 -48.10
CA ASN A 140 -5.93 -9.40 -48.08
C ASN A 140 -5.92 -10.95 -48.09
N GLU A 141 -6.85 -11.63 -47.46
CA GLU A 141 -7.00 -13.10 -47.55
C GLU A 141 -7.38 -13.54 -48.98
N LYS A 142 -8.24 -12.80 -49.66
CA LYS A 142 -8.60 -13.10 -51.07
C LYS A 142 -7.43 -12.82 -51.99
N ALA A 143 -6.70 -11.74 -51.76
CA ALA A 143 -5.53 -11.37 -52.54
C ALA A 143 -4.37 -12.35 -52.34
N SER A 144 -4.12 -12.79 -51.15
CA SER A 144 -3.11 -13.80 -50.79
C SER A 144 -3.42 -15.14 -51.48
N LYS A 145 -4.69 -15.55 -51.48
CA LYS A 145 -5.13 -16.80 -52.17
C LYS A 145 -5.03 -16.69 -53.70
N LEU A 146 -5.19 -15.49 -54.31
CA LEU A 146 -5.16 -15.30 -55.75
C LEU A 146 -3.75 -15.04 -56.29
N PHE A 147 -2.92 -14.29 -55.51
CA PHE A 147 -1.62 -13.83 -55.99
C PHE A 147 -0.43 -14.47 -55.26
N GLY A 148 -0.68 -15.23 -54.15
CA GLY A 148 0.39 -15.85 -53.35
C GLY A 148 1.31 -14.86 -52.62
N ILE A 149 0.88 -13.60 -52.50
CA ILE A 149 1.62 -12.53 -51.86
C ILE A 149 0.92 -12.20 -50.52
N ASP A 150 1.67 -12.24 -49.45
CA ASP A 150 1.18 -11.84 -48.14
C ASP A 150 1.19 -10.32 -48.06
N MET A 151 0.02 -9.69 -47.91
CA MET A 151 -0.16 -8.23 -47.90
C MET A 151 -0.41 -7.71 -46.47
N PHE A 152 -0.30 -8.57 -45.44
CA PHE A 152 -0.43 -8.15 -44.08
C PHE A 152 0.87 -7.54 -43.54
N GLU A 153 0.75 -6.43 -42.78
CA GLU A 153 1.89 -5.82 -42.11
C GLU A 153 2.24 -6.60 -40.80
N ASN A 154 1.24 -7.28 -40.23
CA ASN A 154 1.39 -8.04 -38.99
C ASN A 154 1.07 -9.51 -39.20
N ASP A 155 1.53 -10.38 -38.28
CA ASP A 155 1.21 -11.81 -38.30
C ASP A 155 -0.29 -12.06 -38.25
N LEU A 156 -0.80 -12.91 -39.11
CA LEU A 156 -2.23 -13.28 -39.20
C LEU A 156 -2.81 -13.76 -37.86
N SER A 157 -1.98 -14.41 -37.03
CA SER A 157 -2.37 -14.91 -35.70
C SER A 157 -2.59 -13.79 -34.68
N LYS A 158 -2.02 -12.62 -34.90
CA LYS A 158 -2.07 -11.45 -34.00
C LYS A 158 -3.14 -10.45 -34.39
N ILE A 159 -3.77 -10.59 -35.56
CA ILE A 159 -4.76 -9.62 -36.05
C ILE A 159 -6.09 -9.85 -35.34
N PRO A 160 -6.58 -8.87 -34.56
CA PRO A 160 -7.87 -8.98 -33.85
C PRO A 160 -9.03 -9.02 -34.82
N ALA A 161 -10.11 -9.69 -34.43
CA ALA A 161 -11.31 -9.79 -35.27
C ALA A 161 -12.28 -8.61 -35.03
N ASP A 162 -12.36 -8.10 -33.79
CA ASP A 162 -13.26 -7.03 -33.38
C ASP A 162 -12.49 -5.89 -32.68
N GLN A 163 -13.11 -4.69 -32.60
CA GLN A 163 -12.55 -3.56 -31.84
C GLN A 163 -12.30 -3.87 -30.36
N ASP A 164 -13.14 -4.69 -29.75
CA ASP A 164 -12.96 -5.09 -28.35
C ASP A 164 -11.75 -6.03 -28.20
N GLU A 165 -11.52 -6.90 -29.18
CA GLU A 165 -10.34 -7.75 -29.25
C GLU A 165 -9.07 -6.92 -29.46
N LEU A 166 -9.13 -5.86 -30.28
CA LEU A 166 -8.04 -4.90 -30.48
C LEU A 166 -7.66 -4.20 -29.16
N LYS A 167 -8.64 -3.73 -28.39
CA LYS A 167 -8.38 -3.09 -27.09
C LYS A 167 -7.66 -4.04 -26.13
N ILE A 168 -8.11 -5.30 -26.09
CA ILE A 168 -7.49 -6.31 -25.21
C ILE A 168 -6.10 -6.69 -25.73
N HIS A 169 -5.94 -6.85 -27.03
CA HIS A 169 -4.63 -7.12 -27.63
C HIS A 169 -3.64 -6.00 -27.29
N MET A 170 -4.06 -4.73 -27.37
CA MET A 170 -3.24 -3.58 -27.00
C MET A 170 -2.90 -3.55 -25.49
N GLN A 171 -3.75 -4.11 -24.65
CA GLN A 171 -3.50 -4.17 -23.20
C GLN A 171 -2.64 -5.37 -22.78
N LEU A 172 -2.78 -6.51 -23.47
CA LEU A 172 -2.11 -7.75 -23.08
C LEU A 172 -0.82 -8.00 -23.86
N ASN A 173 -0.85 -7.77 -25.17
CA ASN A 173 0.23 -8.22 -26.06
C ASN A 173 1.11 -7.08 -26.55
N TYR A 174 0.59 -5.84 -26.53
CA TYR A 174 1.41 -4.72 -26.92
C TYR A 174 2.22 -4.21 -25.74
N LYS A 175 3.52 -4.38 -25.85
CA LYS A 175 4.50 -3.76 -24.95
C LYS A 175 5.69 -3.36 -25.79
N GLN A 176 6.16 -2.13 -25.60
CA GLN A 176 7.42 -1.71 -26.21
C GLN A 176 8.59 -2.37 -25.48
N ASN A 177 9.65 -2.71 -26.21
CA ASN A 177 10.84 -3.31 -25.60
C ASN A 177 11.43 -2.42 -24.51
N ILE A 178 11.36 -1.09 -24.70
CA ILE A 178 11.81 -0.10 -23.72
C ILE A 178 10.99 -0.14 -22.42
N GLU A 179 9.68 -0.37 -22.50
CA GLU A 179 8.80 -0.48 -21.33
C GLU A 179 9.14 -1.75 -20.53
N VAL A 180 9.34 -2.86 -21.23
CA VAL A 180 9.77 -4.13 -20.60
C VAL A 180 11.15 -3.99 -19.96
N ALA A 181 12.09 -3.33 -20.65
CA ALA A 181 13.43 -3.07 -20.14
C ALA A 181 13.39 -2.21 -18.87
N GLN A 182 12.54 -1.19 -18.85
CA GLN A 182 12.37 -0.32 -17.68
C GLN A 182 11.77 -1.05 -16.49
N GLU A 183 10.74 -1.90 -16.72
CA GLU A 183 10.16 -2.73 -15.66
C GLU A 183 11.19 -3.69 -15.07
N GLN A 184 11.95 -4.36 -15.91
CA GLN A 184 13.02 -5.27 -15.48
C GLN A 184 14.12 -4.52 -14.74
N ALA A 185 14.51 -3.32 -15.21
CA ALA A 185 15.48 -2.49 -14.53
C ALA A 185 15.06 -2.13 -13.11
N ILE A 186 13.82 -1.71 -12.91
CA ILE A 186 13.31 -1.37 -11.58
C ILE A 186 13.24 -2.62 -10.70
N ASN A 187 12.78 -3.77 -11.24
CA ASN A 187 12.75 -5.02 -10.48
C ASN A 187 14.13 -5.48 -10.04
N VAL A 188 15.14 -5.40 -10.91
CA VAL A 188 16.54 -5.71 -10.57
C VAL A 188 17.06 -4.80 -9.45
N LEU A 189 16.72 -3.50 -9.47
CA LEU A 189 17.10 -2.57 -8.41
C LEU A 189 16.37 -2.84 -7.09
N PHE A 190 15.11 -3.25 -7.14
CA PHE A 190 14.39 -3.69 -5.95
C PHE A 190 15.01 -4.95 -5.34
N ASP A 191 15.35 -5.94 -6.17
CA ASP A 191 16.01 -7.17 -5.73
C ASP A 191 17.39 -6.87 -5.12
N ALA A 192 18.19 -6.02 -5.77
CA ALA A 192 19.50 -5.60 -5.26
C ALA A 192 19.39 -4.86 -3.92
N SER A 193 18.34 -4.11 -3.70
CA SER A 193 18.07 -3.39 -2.45
C SER A 193 17.40 -4.24 -1.38
N ASN A 194 17.09 -5.51 -1.63
CA ASN A 194 16.26 -6.36 -0.75
C ASN A 194 14.93 -5.70 -0.37
N TYR A 195 14.23 -5.16 -1.35
CA TYR A 195 13.06 -4.32 -1.15
C TYR A 195 11.93 -4.99 -0.35
N ASP A 196 11.80 -6.31 -0.42
CA ASP A 196 10.82 -7.07 0.36
C ASP A 196 11.00 -6.91 1.87
N LEU A 197 12.24 -6.83 2.33
CA LEU A 197 12.54 -6.56 3.75
C LEU A 197 12.19 -5.12 4.12
N ILE A 198 12.48 -4.17 3.23
CA ILE A 198 12.12 -2.75 3.40
C ILE A 198 10.59 -2.62 3.46
N LYS A 199 9.89 -3.32 2.55
CA LYS A 199 8.43 -3.39 2.48
C LYS A 199 7.81 -3.86 3.81
N LYS A 200 8.30 -4.93 4.39
CA LYS A 200 7.84 -5.43 5.69
C LYS A 200 8.05 -4.41 6.80
N ARG A 201 9.19 -3.74 6.80
CA ARG A 201 9.52 -2.72 7.80
C ARG A 201 8.62 -1.50 7.72
N PHE A 202 8.42 -0.93 6.55
CA PHE A 202 7.57 0.25 6.45
C PHE A 202 6.08 -0.08 6.67
N TYR A 203 5.58 -1.29 6.31
CA TYR A 203 4.23 -1.70 6.70
C TYR A 203 4.08 -1.83 8.21
N TYR A 204 5.11 -2.33 8.90
CA TYR A 204 5.14 -2.35 10.34
C TYR A 204 5.06 -0.92 10.92
N ASP A 205 5.85 0.01 10.42
CA ASP A 205 5.82 1.39 10.88
C ASP A 205 4.50 2.10 10.54
N LEU A 206 3.93 1.86 9.37
CA LEU A 206 2.60 2.36 9.03
C LEU A 206 1.50 1.86 9.98
N ALA A 207 1.57 0.61 10.40
CA ALA A 207 0.62 0.06 11.37
C ALA A 207 0.87 0.59 12.79
N VAL A 208 2.13 0.64 13.24
CA VAL A 208 2.50 0.98 14.61
C VAL A 208 2.60 2.49 14.84
N LEU A 209 3.26 3.21 13.94
CA LEU A 209 3.54 4.64 14.07
C LEU A 209 2.58 5.51 13.26
N GLY A 210 1.95 4.95 12.23
CA GLY A 210 1.08 5.67 11.31
C GLY A 210 1.82 6.45 10.21
N ILE A 211 3.12 6.27 10.08
CA ILE A 211 3.98 6.90 9.09
C ILE A 211 4.99 5.89 8.59
N GLY A 212 5.24 5.90 7.29
CA GLY A 212 6.28 5.09 6.65
C GLY A 212 7.22 5.98 5.85
N ALA A 213 8.48 5.58 5.74
CA ALA A 213 9.47 6.31 4.98
C ALA A 213 10.49 5.39 4.31
N THR A 214 10.86 5.76 3.10
CA THR A 214 11.96 5.17 2.34
C THR A 214 12.84 6.28 1.78
N LYS A 215 14.06 5.95 1.40
CA LYS A 215 14.99 6.86 0.76
C LYS A 215 15.56 6.19 -0.47
N THR A 216 15.61 6.91 -1.55
CA THR A 216 16.32 6.49 -2.76
C THR A 216 17.60 7.31 -2.89
N SER A 217 18.71 6.63 -3.01
CA SER A 217 20.02 7.25 -3.20
C SER A 217 20.70 6.70 -4.44
N PHE A 218 21.61 7.47 -5.00
CA PHE A 218 22.49 7.04 -6.08
C PHE A 218 23.94 7.08 -5.62
N ASN A 219 24.62 5.97 -5.82
CA ASN A 219 26.04 5.85 -5.59
C ASN A 219 26.71 5.33 -6.86
N THR A 220 27.78 5.95 -7.30
CA THR A 220 28.51 5.54 -8.52
C THR A 220 29.04 4.10 -8.44
N SER A 221 29.30 3.57 -7.26
CA SER A 221 29.80 2.19 -7.08
C SER A 221 28.72 1.14 -7.05
N GLU A 222 27.55 1.46 -6.49
CA GLU A 222 26.45 0.50 -6.25
C GLU A 222 25.24 0.75 -7.16
N GLY A 223 25.19 1.92 -7.82
CA GLY A 223 24.05 2.35 -8.60
C GLY A 223 22.96 2.99 -7.75
N ALA A 224 21.70 2.86 -8.15
CA ALA A 224 20.57 3.35 -7.39
C ALA A 224 20.14 2.33 -6.32
N ILE A 225 19.94 2.81 -5.11
CA ILE A 225 19.61 1.99 -3.93
C ILE A 225 18.36 2.55 -3.27
N VAL A 226 17.50 1.66 -2.79
CA VAL A 226 16.41 1.99 -1.88
C VAL A 226 16.79 1.58 -0.47
N GLU A 227 16.69 2.52 0.46
CA GLU A 227 16.99 2.31 1.87
C GLU A 227 15.72 2.50 2.71
N TYR A 228 15.61 1.71 3.78
CA TYR A 228 14.63 1.95 4.82
C TYR A 228 15.06 3.13 5.69
N VAL A 229 14.14 4.02 6.00
CA VAL A 229 14.36 5.13 6.94
C VAL A 229 13.45 4.95 8.13
N ASP A 230 14.05 4.97 9.34
CA ASP A 230 13.25 4.92 10.57
C ASP A 230 12.49 6.25 10.76
N PRO A 231 11.13 6.20 10.80
CA PRO A 231 10.34 7.41 11.02
C PRO A 231 10.64 8.13 12.34
N ALA A 232 11.19 7.44 13.33
CA ALA A 232 11.57 8.05 14.61
C ALA A 232 12.75 9.02 14.45
N ASP A 233 13.67 8.73 13.54
CA ASP A 233 14.86 9.54 13.27
C ASP A 233 14.64 10.57 12.17
N LEU A 234 13.46 10.61 11.58
CA LEU A 234 13.12 11.50 10.49
C LEU A 234 12.95 12.94 10.97
N VAL A 235 13.44 13.88 10.21
CA VAL A 235 13.30 15.33 10.42
C VAL A 235 12.76 15.94 9.13
N TYR A 236 11.65 16.67 9.19
CA TYR A 236 10.99 17.22 8.01
C TYR A 236 10.29 18.55 8.28
N SER A 237 10.08 19.33 7.22
CA SER A 237 9.32 20.57 7.32
C SER A 237 7.85 20.28 7.63
N TYR A 238 7.13 21.28 8.19
CA TYR A 238 5.71 21.10 8.43
C TYR A 238 4.98 20.77 7.13
N SER A 239 4.12 19.77 7.17
CA SER A 239 3.28 19.35 6.07
C SER A 239 1.89 18.99 6.58
N GLU A 240 0.87 19.27 5.77
CA GLU A 240 -0.51 18.83 5.96
C GLU A 240 -0.91 17.76 4.93
N SER A 241 -0.07 17.58 3.90
CA SER A 241 -0.30 16.56 2.88
C SER A 241 0.00 15.16 3.43
N PRO A 242 -0.88 14.19 3.24
CA PRO A 242 -0.61 12.79 3.59
C PRO A 242 0.61 12.19 2.88
N ASN A 243 0.95 12.73 1.70
CA ASN A 243 2.04 12.28 0.86
C ASN A 243 3.31 13.12 1.01
N PHE A 244 3.26 14.16 1.83
CA PHE A 244 4.41 15.07 2.07
C PHE A 244 4.97 15.73 0.80
N ASP A 245 4.10 16.08 -0.15
CA ASP A 245 4.51 16.69 -1.43
C ASP A 245 5.03 18.14 -1.27
N ASP A 246 4.69 18.78 -0.17
CA ASP A 246 4.97 20.18 0.16
C ASP A 246 6.27 20.39 0.96
N LEU A 247 7.09 19.35 1.11
CA LEU A 247 8.34 19.44 1.86
C LEU A 247 9.36 20.34 1.17
N TYR A 248 9.98 21.24 1.95
CA TYR A 248 11.13 22.03 1.51
C TYR A 248 12.43 21.59 2.18
N TYR A 249 12.40 20.85 3.28
CA TYR A 249 13.52 20.08 3.79
C TYR A 249 13.05 18.75 4.38
N VAL A 250 13.93 17.78 4.27
CA VAL A 250 13.77 16.47 4.89
C VAL A 250 15.15 15.90 5.22
N GLY A 251 15.24 15.16 6.29
CA GLY A 251 16.50 14.55 6.71
C GLY A 251 16.30 13.45 7.73
N GLU A 252 17.38 12.81 8.08
CA GLU A 252 17.45 11.74 9.07
C GLU A 252 18.60 11.93 10.03
N VAL A 253 18.41 11.53 11.28
CA VAL A 253 19.46 11.54 12.29
C VAL A 253 20.08 10.16 12.34
N LYS A 254 21.35 10.05 11.97
CA LYS A 254 22.10 8.80 12.09
C LYS A 254 23.11 8.90 13.24
N SER A 255 23.17 7.83 14.03
CA SER A 255 24.16 7.67 15.09
C SER A 255 25.34 6.86 14.54
N ILE A 256 26.47 7.50 14.33
CA ILE A 256 27.64 6.92 13.66
C ILE A 256 28.81 6.87 14.65
N PRO A 257 29.57 5.74 14.70
CA PRO A 257 30.81 5.69 15.47
C PRO A 257 31.82 6.69 14.92
N ILE A 258 32.64 7.30 15.80
CA ILE A 258 33.66 8.30 15.42
C ILE A 258 34.63 7.74 14.38
N ASN A 259 35.01 6.46 14.49
CA ASN A 259 35.88 5.79 13.53
C ASN A 259 35.26 5.71 12.12
N GLU A 260 33.95 5.52 12.04
CA GLU A 260 33.20 5.52 10.77
C GLU A 260 33.10 6.95 10.22
N LEU A 261 32.88 7.94 11.11
CA LEU A 261 32.88 9.35 10.74
C LEU A 261 34.21 9.77 10.10
N ALA A 262 35.33 9.34 10.68
CA ALA A 262 36.67 9.65 10.15
C ALA A 262 36.88 9.01 8.75
N LYS A 263 36.26 7.86 8.45
CA LYS A 263 36.32 7.24 7.11
C LYS A 263 35.44 7.97 6.10
N GLN A 264 34.26 8.38 6.50
CA GLN A 264 33.34 9.09 5.61
C GLN A 264 33.80 10.50 5.29
N PHE A 265 34.48 11.16 6.24
CA PHE A 265 34.93 12.53 6.12
C PHE A 265 36.44 12.64 6.43
N PRO A 266 37.30 12.26 5.49
CA PRO A 266 38.75 12.20 5.71
C PRO A 266 39.42 13.56 5.89
N PHE A 267 38.71 14.67 5.71
CA PHE A 267 39.23 16.02 5.96
C PHE A 267 39.20 16.43 7.44
N LEU A 268 38.54 15.63 8.30
CA LEU A 268 38.49 15.88 9.73
C LEU A 268 39.87 15.57 10.38
N THR A 269 40.39 16.54 11.14
CA THR A 269 41.64 16.33 11.89
C THR A 269 41.39 15.57 13.18
N GLU A 270 42.46 14.98 13.76
CA GLU A 270 42.35 14.31 15.07
C GLU A 270 41.83 15.26 16.16
N GLN A 271 42.23 16.53 16.13
CA GLN A 271 41.74 17.55 17.05
C GLN A 271 40.23 17.81 16.89
N ASP A 272 39.74 17.80 15.62
CA ASP A 272 38.31 17.92 15.35
C ASP A 272 37.52 16.73 15.89
N LEU A 273 38.05 15.52 15.76
CA LEU A 273 37.44 14.30 16.25
C LEU A 273 37.36 14.26 17.77
N GLU A 274 38.43 14.73 18.48
CA GLU A 274 38.43 14.89 19.92
C GLU A 274 37.41 15.94 20.39
N GLU A 275 37.35 17.10 19.74
CA GLU A 275 36.36 18.14 20.04
C GLU A 275 34.91 17.62 19.85
N ILE A 276 34.65 16.90 18.75
CA ILE A 276 33.37 16.27 18.46
C ILE A 276 33.02 15.25 19.54
N SER A 277 33.97 14.40 19.93
CA SER A 277 33.79 13.42 21.00
C SER A 277 33.41 14.07 22.32
N ASN A 278 34.08 15.12 22.70
CA ASN A 278 33.86 15.86 23.93
C ASN A 278 32.53 16.63 23.93
N THR A 279 32.11 17.13 22.75
CA THR A 279 30.86 17.93 22.61
C THR A 279 29.61 17.04 22.59
N THR A 280 29.69 15.88 21.98
CA THR A 280 28.57 14.93 21.92
C THR A 280 28.17 14.40 23.29
N TYR A 281 29.05 14.41 24.28
CA TYR A 281 28.76 13.98 25.64
C TYR A 281 27.74 14.86 26.37
N ASN A 282 27.56 16.10 25.93
CA ASN A 282 26.68 17.08 26.59
C ASN A 282 25.25 17.13 26.04
N TYR A 283 24.96 16.40 24.96
CA TYR A 283 23.63 16.39 24.33
C TYR A 283 22.96 15.04 24.45
N ASP A 284 22.11 14.91 25.46
CA ASP A 284 21.31 13.73 25.74
C ASP A 284 20.05 13.73 24.85
N TYR A 285 20.23 13.43 23.56
CA TYR A 285 19.13 13.33 22.60
C TYR A 285 18.34 12.02 22.69
N GLU A 286 18.88 11.01 23.35
CA GLU A 286 18.23 9.73 23.55
C GLU A 286 17.52 9.66 24.89
N PRO A 287 16.18 9.51 24.91
CA PRO A 287 15.45 9.38 26.17
C PRO A 287 15.65 8.02 26.85
N TYR A 288 16.21 7.03 26.13
CA TYR A 288 16.36 5.64 26.59
C TYR A 288 17.75 5.08 26.29
N SER A 289 18.78 5.87 26.50
CA SER A 289 20.16 5.39 26.42
C SER A 289 20.37 4.29 27.46
N SER A 290 20.59 3.04 27.01
CA SER A 290 21.10 2.01 27.91
C SER A 290 22.54 2.37 28.31
N LYS A 291 22.88 2.19 29.59
CA LYS A 291 24.19 2.52 30.14
C LYS A 291 25.39 1.80 29.48
N ASP A 292 25.10 0.83 28.61
CA ASP A 292 26.10 0.08 27.82
C ASP A 292 26.42 0.71 26.47
N ASN A 293 26.03 1.96 26.24
CA ASN A 293 26.19 2.58 24.94
C ASN A 293 27.61 3.10 24.72
N ASP A 294 28.08 2.73 23.57
CA ASP A 294 29.28 3.23 22.92
C ASP A 294 29.44 4.73 23.12
N ILE A 295 30.38 5.04 24.01
CA ILE A 295 30.82 6.40 24.34
C ILE A 295 31.31 7.16 23.11
N ASN A 296 31.47 6.46 21.97
CA ASN A 296 32.09 6.95 20.76
C ASN A 296 31.12 7.13 19.59
N LYS A 297 29.81 7.26 19.82
CA LYS A 297 28.83 7.54 18.75
C LYS A 297 28.47 9.01 18.67
N VAL A 298 28.48 9.53 17.45
CA VAL A 298 28.13 10.91 17.12
C VAL A 298 26.80 10.93 16.36
N LYS A 299 25.93 11.86 16.69
CA LYS A 299 24.69 12.08 15.96
C LYS A 299 24.86 13.11 14.87
N ILE A 300 24.58 12.68 13.67
CA ILE A 300 24.68 13.50 12.47
C ILE A 300 23.31 13.64 11.86
N LEU A 301 22.93 14.85 11.57
CA LEU A 301 21.74 15.18 10.79
C LEU A 301 22.15 15.23 9.31
N TYR A 302 21.74 14.24 8.53
CA TYR A 302 21.78 14.27 7.08
C TYR A 302 20.47 14.84 6.58
N PHE A 303 20.52 15.84 5.72
CA PHE A 303 19.28 16.48 5.24
C PHE A 303 19.41 16.95 3.80
N ASN A 304 18.28 16.93 3.10
CA ASN A 304 18.12 17.59 1.81
C ASN A 304 17.30 18.87 2.00
N TYR A 305 17.72 19.93 1.38
CA TYR A 305 17.05 21.23 1.40
C TYR A 305 16.70 21.65 -0.02
N LYS A 306 15.42 21.93 -0.26
CA LYS A 306 14.90 22.36 -1.54
C LYS A 306 14.88 23.89 -1.61
N THR A 307 15.46 24.45 -2.64
CA THR A 307 15.44 25.87 -2.96
C THR A 307 15.38 26.08 -4.47
N TYR A 308 15.56 27.30 -4.90
CA TYR A 308 15.50 27.68 -6.30
C TYR A 308 16.86 28.18 -6.78
N MET A 309 17.23 27.80 -7.99
CA MET A 309 18.33 28.37 -8.75
C MET A 309 17.75 29.18 -9.91
N ASN A 310 18.34 30.31 -10.20
CA ASN A 310 17.92 31.19 -11.27
C ASN A 310 18.84 31.05 -12.49
N GLU A 311 18.32 30.42 -13.54
CA GLU A 311 19.01 30.44 -14.82
C GLU A 311 18.67 31.72 -15.54
N VAL A 312 19.68 32.49 -15.89
CA VAL A 312 19.54 33.77 -16.59
C VAL A 312 20.15 33.66 -17.97
N TYR A 313 19.37 33.94 -18.97
CA TYR A 313 19.77 33.96 -20.35
C TYR A 313 19.72 35.38 -20.90
N LYS A 314 20.84 35.80 -21.47
CA LYS A 314 20.91 37.00 -22.30
C LYS A 314 20.50 36.60 -23.71
N ILE A 315 19.40 37.14 -24.19
CA ILE A 315 18.96 36.95 -25.57
C ILE A 315 19.47 38.13 -26.37
N LYS A 316 20.25 37.85 -27.39
CA LYS A 316 20.70 38.83 -28.38
C LYS A 316 20.02 38.56 -29.71
N GLU A 317 19.32 39.54 -30.21
CA GLU A 317 18.84 39.51 -31.59
C GLU A 317 19.98 39.80 -32.55
N THR A 318 20.14 38.90 -33.52
CA THR A 318 21.14 39.07 -34.58
C THR A 318 20.54 39.90 -35.72
N LYS A 319 21.37 40.69 -36.38
CA LYS A 319 20.95 41.52 -37.54
C LYS A 319 20.28 40.73 -38.68
N SER A 320 20.38 39.40 -38.64
CA SER A 320 19.73 38.44 -39.56
C SER A 320 18.36 37.95 -39.09
N GLY A 321 17.82 38.47 -37.99
CA GLY A 321 16.53 38.08 -37.44
C GLY A 321 16.53 36.82 -36.59
N GLY A 322 17.68 36.22 -36.29
CA GLY A 322 17.84 35.09 -35.38
C GLY A 322 18.11 35.55 -33.95
N ALA A 323 17.52 34.91 -32.96
CA ALA A 323 17.83 35.12 -31.53
C ALA A 323 18.89 34.13 -31.08
N ARG A 324 19.92 34.61 -30.34
CA ARG A 324 20.92 33.78 -29.68
C ARG A 324 20.83 33.97 -28.18
N ALA A 325 20.52 32.89 -27.48
CA ALA A 325 20.56 32.87 -26.02
C ALA A 325 21.98 32.52 -25.50
N ILE A 326 22.45 33.26 -24.53
CA ILE A 326 23.74 33.06 -23.86
C ILE A 326 23.47 33.03 -22.38
N GLU A 327 23.83 31.93 -21.73
CA GLU A 327 23.72 31.78 -20.28
C GLU A 327 24.62 32.78 -19.57
N LYS A 328 24.12 33.37 -18.49
CA LYS A 328 24.77 34.34 -17.63
C LYS A 328 24.49 34.02 -16.18
N ASP A 329 25.32 34.58 -15.29
CA ASP A 329 25.13 34.49 -13.86
C ASP A 329 23.78 35.10 -13.45
N ASP A 330 23.23 34.61 -12.36
CA ASP A 330 21.94 35.03 -11.77
C ASP A 330 21.85 36.52 -11.49
N THR A 331 22.99 37.17 -11.19
CA THR A 331 23.12 38.60 -10.91
C THR A 331 23.17 39.47 -12.18
N PHE A 332 23.22 38.87 -13.37
CA PHE A 332 23.33 39.61 -14.61
C PHE A 332 22.08 40.46 -14.90
N ASN A 333 22.31 41.76 -15.13
CA ASN A 333 21.33 42.67 -15.73
C ASN A 333 21.88 43.21 -17.04
N PRO A 334 21.11 43.19 -18.15
CA PRO A 334 21.52 43.77 -19.37
C PRO A 334 21.76 45.28 -19.18
N PRO A 335 22.83 45.85 -19.82
CA PRO A 335 23.03 47.28 -19.75
C PRO A 335 21.88 48.00 -20.45
N ASP A 336 21.45 49.12 -19.90
CA ASP A 336 20.46 50.01 -20.50
C ASP A 336 21.03 50.56 -21.80
N SER A 337 20.79 49.86 -22.90
CA SER A 337 21.15 50.34 -24.22
C SER A 337 19.92 50.94 -24.90
N ALA A 338 20.10 52.12 -25.47
CA ALA A 338 19.06 52.83 -26.25
C ALA A 338 18.61 52.07 -27.52
N GLU A 339 19.30 50.98 -27.87
CA GLU A 339 19.07 50.20 -29.10
C GLU A 339 18.34 48.88 -28.94
N GLY A 340 17.91 48.51 -27.75
CA GLY A 340 16.99 47.37 -27.54
C GLY A 340 17.49 45.97 -27.93
N ASP A 341 18.81 45.82 -28.25
CA ASP A 341 19.38 44.59 -28.81
C ASP A 341 19.46 43.39 -27.85
N TYR A 342 19.11 43.59 -26.58
CA TYR A 342 19.28 42.56 -25.55
C TYR A 342 18.06 42.44 -24.65
N SER A 343 17.55 41.25 -24.54
CA SER A 343 16.53 40.92 -23.53
C SER A 343 17.06 39.92 -22.50
N LYS A 344 16.53 39.98 -21.28
CA LYS A 344 16.81 39.03 -20.18
C LYS A 344 15.67 38.05 -20.11
N LEU A 345 15.98 36.78 -20.27
CA LEU A 345 15.04 35.70 -19.91
C LEU A 345 15.56 35.06 -18.61
N GLN A 346 14.69 34.99 -17.63
CA GLN A 346 15.01 34.37 -16.35
C GLN A 346 14.07 33.21 -16.12
N ARG A 347 14.61 32.08 -15.72
CA ARG A 347 13.89 30.88 -15.34
C ARG A 347 14.36 30.44 -13.94
N SER A 348 13.42 30.15 -13.06
CA SER A 348 13.71 29.60 -11.74
C SER A 348 13.47 28.11 -11.76
N ILE A 349 14.48 27.35 -11.33
CA ILE A 349 14.45 25.89 -11.29
C ILE A 349 14.65 25.46 -9.83
N GLU A 350 13.84 24.50 -9.39
CA GLU A 350 14.06 23.89 -8.07
C GLU A 350 15.35 23.10 -8.04
N VAL A 351 16.11 23.23 -6.96
CA VAL A 351 17.36 22.50 -6.72
C VAL A 351 17.37 21.94 -5.30
N LEU A 352 18.07 20.82 -5.13
CA LEU A 352 18.31 20.20 -3.84
C LEU A 352 19.75 20.43 -3.41
N TYR A 353 19.92 20.81 -2.17
CA TYR A 353 21.22 20.83 -1.48
C TYR A 353 21.27 19.68 -0.49
N ASP A 354 22.38 18.99 -0.42
CA ASP A 354 22.67 17.93 0.52
C ASP A 354 23.58 18.45 1.63
N GLY A 355 23.14 18.31 2.86
CA GLY A 355 23.84 18.79 4.03
C GLY A 355 24.02 17.71 5.09
N ALA A 356 25.14 17.78 5.80
CA ALA A 356 25.40 16.94 6.96
C ALA A 356 25.94 17.80 8.11
N LEU A 357 25.18 17.87 9.21
CA LEU A 357 25.52 18.65 10.41
C LEU A 357 25.75 17.72 11.59
N ILE A 358 26.81 17.92 12.33
CA ILE A 358 26.99 17.28 13.64
C ILE A 358 26.13 18.02 14.66
N LEU A 359 25.11 17.32 15.20
CA LEU A 359 24.20 17.92 16.17
C LEU A 359 24.92 18.42 17.42
N GLY A 360 24.52 19.59 17.86
CA GLY A 360 25.12 20.24 19.02
C GLY A 360 26.41 21.00 18.74
N THR A 361 26.95 20.92 17.55
CA THR A 361 28.17 21.63 17.15
C THR A 361 27.87 22.63 16.03
N ASN A 362 28.82 23.49 15.71
CA ASN A 362 28.76 24.37 14.53
C ASN A 362 29.54 23.78 13.34
N LYS A 363 29.82 22.49 13.36
CA LYS A 363 30.58 21.81 12.30
C LYS A 363 29.61 21.19 11.28
N LEU A 364 29.55 21.82 10.12
CA LEU A 364 28.87 21.31 8.95
C LEU A 364 29.87 20.44 8.17
N LEU A 365 29.55 19.16 8.02
CA LEU A 365 30.43 18.20 7.36
C LEU A 365 30.31 18.26 5.85
N ARG A 366 29.09 18.51 5.35
CA ARG A 366 28.82 18.57 3.92
C ARG A 366 27.75 19.63 3.65
N TRP A 367 27.99 20.41 2.62
CA TRP A 367 27.00 21.29 2.03
C TRP A 367 27.34 21.48 0.57
N GLU A 368 26.57 20.82 -0.26
CA GLU A 368 26.78 20.83 -1.71
C GLU A 368 25.45 20.70 -2.43
N MET A 369 25.38 21.13 -3.65
CA MET A 369 24.23 20.90 -4.50
C MET A 369 24.22 19.43 -4.92
N CYS A 370 23.09 18.76 -4.81
CA CYS A 370 22.96 17.37 -5.20
C CYS A 370 23.29 17.21 -6.69
N GLU A 371 24.24 16.35 -7.02
CA GLU A 371 24.64 16.10 -8.40
C GLU A 371 23.55 15.34 -9.17
N ASN A 372 22.86 14.43 -8.48
CA ASN A 372 21.91 13.51 -9.08
C ASN A 372 20.48 13.82 -8.62
N MET A 373 19.95 14.94 -9.10
CA MET A 373 18.58 15.37 -8.79
C MET A 373 17.57 14.67 -9.67
N MET A 374 16.56 14.07 -9.04
CA MET A 374 15.45 13.44 -9.75
C MET A 374 14.49 14.50 -10.28
N ARG A 375 14.47 14.68 -11.60
CA ARG A 375 13.57 15.62 -12.27
C ARG A 375 12.59 14.87 -13.16
N PRO A 376 11.27 15.05 -12.96
CA PRO A 376 10.29 14.53 -13.91
C PRO A 376 10.53 15.16 -15.29
N LYS A 377 10.58 14.37 -16.33
CA LYS A 377 10.78 14.89 -17.72
C LYS A 377 9.60 15.74 -18.19
N SER A 378 8.44 15.53 -17.60
CA SER A 378 7.23 16.35 -17.81
C SER A 378 7.37 17.77 -17.26
N ASP A 379 8.18 17.98 -16.22
CA ASP A 379 8.40 19.29 -15.60
C ASP A 379 9.83 19.39 -15.03
N PHE A 380 10.76 19.81 -15.85
CA PHE A 380 12.17 19.98 -15.47
C PHE A 380 12.40 21.05 -14.39
N ASN A 381 11.42 21.90 -14.11
CA ASN A 381 11.54 22.92 -13.08
C ASN A 381 11.39 22.34 -11.67
N LYS A 382 10.74 21.19 -11.53
CA LYS A 382 10.52 20.52 -10.26
C LYS A 382 11.58 19.48 -9.97
N VAL A 383 11.84 19.28 -8.68
CA VAL A 383 12.74 18.23 -8.17
C VAL A 383 11.98 17.37 -7.17
N LYS A 384 12.06 16.06 -7.32
CA LYS A 384 11.61 15.11 -6.30
C LYS A 384 12.64 15.00 -5.18
N MET A 385 12.15 14.89 -3.95
CA MET A 385 13.00 14.62 -2.78
C MET A 385 13.55 13.19 -2.83
N ASN A 386 14.72 12.98 -2.23
CA ASN A 386 15.29 11.64 -2.09
C ASN A 386 14.54 10.76 -1.06
N TYR A 387 13.73 11.38 -0.22
CA TYR A 387 12.92 10.71 0.80
C TYR A 387 11.46 10.64 0.34
N GLN A 388 10.90 9.46 0.38
CA GLN A 388 9.48 9.21 0.15
C GLN A 388 8.85 8.95 1.52
N ILE A 389 7.85 9.74 1.87
CA ILE A 389 7.20 9.69 3.18
C ILE A 389 5.69 9.66 2.96
N VAL A 390 5.00 8.85 3.76
CA VAL A 390 3.55 8.81 3.75
C VAL A 390 3.00 8.66 5.16
N ALA A 391 1.98 9.45 5.48
CA ALA A 391 1.19 9.29 6.71
C ALA A 391 -0.29 9.43 6.34
N PRO A 392 -1.01 8.31 6.11
CA PRO A 392 -2.37 8.33 5.57
C PRO A 392 -3.39 9.05 6.48
N ARG A 393 -3.07 9.17 7.76
CA ARG A 393 -3.91 9.83 8.76
C ARG A 393 -3.14 10.93 9.47
N ILE A 394 -2.81 11.97 8.71
CA ILE A 394 -2.23 13.20 9.26
C ILE A 394 -3.33 14.26 9.37
N TYR A 395 -3.33 14.99 10.48
CA TYR A 395 -4.21 16.13 10.70
C TYR A 395 -3.49 17.17 11.56
N ASN A 396 -3.38 18.39 11.06
CA ASN A 396 -2.63 19.47 11.71
C ASN A 396 -1.24 19.04 12.18
N GLY A 397 -0.51 18.30 11.34
CA GLY A 397 0.82 17.78 11.64
C GLY A 397 0.87 16.65 12.69
N ARG A 398 -0.28 16.17 13.17
CA ARG A 398 -0.39 15.03 14.07
C ARG A 398 -0.69 13.78 13.29
N ILE A 399 0.09 12.74 13.54
CA ILE A 399 -0.03 11.45 12.89
C ILE A 399 -0.77 10.51 13.83
N GLU A 400 -1.78 9.83 13.31
CA GLU A 400 -2.56 8.83 14.03
C GLU A 400 -2.23 7.44 13.54
N SER A 401 -1.87 6.53 14.46
CA SER A 401 -1.56 5.14 14.15
C SER A 401 -2.66 4.17 14.61
N LEU A 402 -2.64 2.96 14.05
CA LEU A 402 -3.52 1.89 14.49
C LEU A 402 -3.28 1.54 15.96
N VAL A 403 -2.01 1.38 16.35
CA VAL A 403 -1.61 1.09 17.72
C VAL A 403 -1.99 2.22 18.66
N GLY A 404 -1.76 3.47 18.29
CA GLY A 404 -2.08 4.64 19.12
C GLY A 404 -3.55 4.71 19.54
N ARG A 405 -4.47 4.19 18.72
CA ARG A 405 -5.91 4.15 19.01
C ARG A 405 -6.29 3.14 20.08
N ILE A 406 -5.50 2.08 20.22
CA ILE A 406 -5.86 0.92 21.06
C ILE A 406 -5.01 0.81 22.31
N THR A 407 -4.02 1.68 22.51
CA THR A 407 -3.15 1.66 23.69
C THR A 407 -3.94 1.71 25.00
N GLY A 408 -4.97 2.57 25.09
CA GLY A 408 -5.81 2.70 26.28
C GLY A 408 -6.58 1.41 26.63
N PHE A 409 -7.09 0.71 25.61
CA PHE A 409 -7.78 -0.56 25.83
C PHE A 409 -6.81 -1.68 26.22
N ALA A 410 -5.60 -1.67 25.65
CA ALA A 410 -4.55 -2.60 26.05
C ALA A 410 -4.13 -2.39 27.51
N ASP A 411 -4.07 -1.14 27.97
CA ASP A 411 -3.81 -0.83 29.37
C ASP A 411 -4.92 -1.35 30.28
N MET A 412 -6.18 -1.20 29.88
CA MET A 412 -7.31 -1.71 30.65
C MET A 412 -7.33 -3.25 30.69
N ILE A 413 -6.93 -3.90 29.60
CA ILE A 413 -6.77 -5.36 29.56
C ILE A 413 -5.67 -5.79 30.54
N GLN A 414 -4.52 -5.11 30.53
CA GLN A 414 -3.42 -5.41 31.43
C GLN A 414 -3.83 -5.22 32.92
N LEU A 415 -4.49 -4.10 33.22
CA LEU A 415 -5.02 -3.87 34.59
C LEU A 415 -6.05 -4.92 35.01
N THR A 416 -6.93 -5.32 34.10
CA THR A 416 -7.92 -6.36 34.36
C THR A 416 -7.24 -7.70 34.60
N HIS A 417 -6.20 -8.02 33.81
CA HIS A 417 -5.39 -9.23 34.00
C HIS A 417 -4.69 -9.25 35.37
N LEU A 418 -4.05 -8.15 35.76
CA LEU A 418 -3.43 -8.02 37.09
C LEU A 418 -4.44 -8.14 38.25
N LYS A 419 -5.61 -7.50 38.08
CA LYS A 419 -6.72 -7.65 39.06
C LYS A 419 -7.24 -9.09 39.09
N LEU A 420 -7.28 -9.79 37.97
CA LEU A 420 -7.65 -11.20 37.91
C LEU A 420 -6.64 -12.06 38.66
N GLN A 421 -5.33 -11.86 38.46
CA GLN A 421 -4.28 -12.51 39.21
C GLN A 421 -4.42 -12.22 40.71
N GLN A 422 -4.72 -10.97 41.10
CA GLN A 422 -4.92 -10.58 42.50
C GLN A 422 -6.12 -11.28 43.10
N VAL A 423 -7.24 -11.43 42.38
CA VAL A 423 -8.41 -12.19 42.87
C VAL A 423 -8.05 -13.64 42.97
N MET A 424 -7.39 -14.23 41.98
CA MET A 424 -6.98 -15.64 41.99
C MET A 424 -6.00 -15.94 43.13
N SER A 425 -5.04 -15.08 43.41
CA SER A 425 -4.08 -15.25 44.51
C SER A 425 -4.74 -15.17 45.91
N ARG A 426 -5.89 -14.50 45.97
CA ARG A 426 -6.69 -14.39 47.21
C ARG A 426 -7.82 -15.40 47.28
N MET A 427 -8.08 -16.15 46.22
CA MET A 427 -9.04 -17.28 46.30
C MET A 427 -8.40 -18.43 47.06
N VAL A 428 -8.45 -18.29 48.35
CA VAL A 428 -8.20 -19.41 49.25
C VAL A 428 -9.44 -20.30 49.20
N PRO A 429 -9.32 -21.62 49.24
CA PRO A 429 -10.49 -22.49 49.45
C PRO A 429 -11.30 -21.94 50.64
N ASP A 430 -12.63 -22.05 50.57
CA ASP A 430 -13.50 -21.53 51.59
C ASP A 430 -12.94 -21.88 52.95
N GLY A 431 -12.62 -20.85 53.72
CA GLY A 431 -12.01 -21.02 55.01
C GLY A 431 -13.08 -21.25 56.07
N VAL A 432 -12.68 -21.86 57.15
CA VAL A 432 -13.57 -22.03 58.30
C VAL A 432 -13.06 -21.18 59.45
N TYR A 433 -13.94 -20.50 60.08
CA TYR A 433 -13.67 -19.90 61.37
C TYR A 433 -13.94 -20.95 62.43
N LEU A 434 -12.95 -21.31 63.22
CA LEU A 434 -13.02 -22.26 64.29
C LEU A 434 -12.98 -21.48 65.59
N ASP A 435 -14.01 -21.66 66.37
CA ASP A 435 -13.98 -21.29 67.79
C ASP A 435 -13.36 -22.44 68.55
N ALA A 436 -12.09 -22.28 68.89
CA ALA A 436 -11.34 -23.32 69.59
C ALA A 436 -11.94 -23.64 70.96
N ASP A 437 -12.41 -22.63 71.67
CA ASP A 437 -13.04 -22.81 73.03
C ASP A 437 -14.42 -23.45 72.90
N GLY A 438 -15.20 -22.97 71.86
CA GLY A 438 -16.52 -23.58 71.62
C GLY A 438 -16.44 -25.02 71.07
N LEU A 439 -15.43 -25.41 70.37
CA LEU A 439 -15.17 -26.81 69.96
C LEU A 439 -14.72 -27.67 71.11
N ALA A 440 -13.88 -27.12 71.96
CA ALA A 440 -13.43 -27.84 73.18
C ALA A 440 -14.59 -28.08 74.18
N GLU A 441 -15.65 -27.26 74.15
CA GLU A 441 -16.81 -27.42 75.04
C GLU A 441 -17.87 -28.38 74.47
N VAL A 442 -17.79 -28.79 73.13
CA VAL A 442 -18.75 -29.72 72.53
C VAL A 442 -18.57 -31.16 73.10
N ASP A 443 -19.44 -31.62 73.88
CA ASP A 443 -19.46 -33.03 74.42
C ASP A 443 -20.00 -33.99 73.35
N LEU A 444 -19.23 -35.05 73.03
CA LEU A 444 -19.62 -36.12 72.10
C LEU A 444 -20.52 -37.16 72.76
N GLY A 445 -20.82 -37.00 74.02
CA GLY A 445 -21.70 -37.89 74.74
C GLY A 445 -21.02 -39.06 75.44
N ASN A 446 -19.69 -39.11 75.39
CA ASN A 446 -18.84 -40.11 76.06
C ASN A 446 -18.00 -39.45 77.15
N GLY A 447 -18.29 -38.22 77.58
CA GLY A 447 -17.45 -37.47 78.49
C GLY A 447 -16.10 -37.02 77.95
N THR A 448 -15.92 -37.11 76.67
CA THR A 448 -14.74 -36.59 75.98
C THR A 448 -15.15 -35.45 75.05
N ASN A 449 -14.47 -34.37 75.24
CA ASN A 449 -14.67 -33.13 74.33
C ASN A 449 -13.95 -33.27 73.03
N TYR A 450 -14.46 -32.58 72.07
CA TYR A 450 -13.84 -32.50 70.75
C TYR A 450 -12.42 -31.89 70.81
N ASN A 451 -11.47 -32.57 70.12
CA ASN A 451 -10.23 -31.93 69.81
C ASN A 451 -10.46 -31.02 68.59
N PRO A 452 -10.19 -29.71 68.69
CA PRO A 452 -10.37 -28.79 67.54
C PRO A 452 -9.73 -29.27 66.24
N GLN A 453 -8.59 -29.95 66.34
CA GLN A 453 -7.86 -30.46 65.19
C GLN A 453 -8.55 -31.66 64.55
N GLU A 454 -9.18 -32.53 65.32
CA GLU A 454 -9.97 -33.68 64.82
C GLU A 454 -11.26 -33.20 64.15
N ALA A 455 -11.93 -32.21 64.73
CA ALA A 455 -13.13 -31.60 64.18
C ALA A 455 -12.82 -30.92 62.80
N LEU A 456 -11.69 -30.24 62.69
CA LEU A 456 -11.22 -29.64 61.45
C LEU A 456 -10.91 -30.69 60.35
N ASN A 457 -10.22 -31.79 60.75
CA ASN A 457 -9.93 -32.88 59.83
C ASN A 457 -11.22 -33.58 59.37
N MET A 458 -12.20 -33.79 60.28
CA MET A 458 -13.51 -34.35 59.99
C MET A 458 -14.30 -33.46 59.03
N PHE A 459 -14.27 -32.11 59.23
CA PHE A 459 -14.89 -31.15 58.33
C PHE A 459 -14.29 -31.21 56.89
N PHE A 460 -12.96 -31.23 56.78
CA PHE A 460 -12.30 -31.32 55.49
C PHE A 460 -12.49 -32.67 54.78
N GLN A 461 -12.69 -33.75 55.52
CA GLN A 461 -12.89 -35.09 54.94
C GLN A 461 -14.34 -35.35 54.52
N THR A 462 -15.28 -34.91 55.34
CA THR A 462 -16.71 -35.26 55.22
C THR A 462 -17.62 -34.08 54.94
N GLY A 463 -17.09 -32.86 55.01
CA GLY A 463 -17.87 -31.62 54.91
C GLY A 463 -18.82 -31.34 56.07
N SER A 464 -18.74 -32.12 57.11
CA SER A 464 -19.65 -32.01 58.29
C SER A 464 -18.92 -32.23 59.60
N VAL A 465 -19.38 -31.54 60.60
CA VAL A 465 -19.00 -31.80 61.96
C VAL A 465 -20.26 -32.22 62.74
N ILE A 466 -20.17 -33.34 63.39
CA ILE A 466 -21.28 -33.90 64.22
C ILE A 466 -21.09 -33.45 65.64
N GLY A 467 -22.05 -32.68 66.16
CA GLY A 467 -22.09 -32.21 67.52
C GLY A 467 -23.42 -32.52 68.19
N ARG A 468 -23.46 -32.48 69.48
CA ARG A 468 -24.71 -32.68 70.34
C ARG A 468 -25.30 -31.34 70.73
N SER A 469 -26.58 -31.19 70.56
CA SER A 469 -27.35 -30.02 71.05
C SER A 469 -27.55 -29.93 72.59
N PHE A 470 -27.36 -31.04 73.27
CA PHE A 470 -27.51 -31.11 74.69
C PHE A 470 -26.34 -31.88 75.31
N THR A 471 -25.89 -31.44 76.51
CA THR A 471 -24.91 -32.14 77.31
C THR A 471 -25.54 -33.44 77.93
N GLN A 472 -24.71 -34.30 78.51
CA GLN A 472 -25.16 -35.53 79.13
C GLN A 472 -26.12 -35.26 80.29
N ASP A 473 -26.00 -34.13 80.98
CA ASP A 473 -26.83 -33.67 82.09
C ASP A 473 -28.13 -33.01 81.61
N GLY A 474 -28.39 -32.90 80.30
CA GLY A 474 -29.63 -32.35 79.73
C GLY A 474 -29.65 -30.85 79.49
N ASP A 475 -28.58 -30.19 79.77
CA ASP A 475 -28.40 -28.73 79.48
C ASP A 475 -28.07 -28.50 78.02
N ILE A 476 -28.40 -27.28 77.56
CA ILE A 476 -28.06 -26.88 76.15
C ILE A 476 -26.52 -26.76 76.07
N ASN A 477 -25.95 -27.43 75.08
CA ASN A 477 -24.52 -27.34 74.78
C ASN A 477 -24.12 -25.88 74.41
N PRO A 478 -23.19 -25.31 75.23
CA PRO A 478 -22.83 -23.89 74.99
C PRO A 478 -22.20 -23.60 73.61
N GLY A 479 -21.57 -24.59 73.02
CA GLY A 479 -20.96 -24.41 71.67
C GLY A 479 -22.01 -24.48 70.59
N LYS A 480 -22.74 -23.38 70.32
CA LYS A 480 -23.82 -23.36 69.33
C LYS A 480 -23.42 -23.40 67.85
N VAL A 481 -22.31 -22.85 67.49
CA VAL A 481 -21.78 -22.83 66.13
C VAL A 481 -20.27 -22.84 66.21
N PRO A 482 -19.69 -24.03 66.62
CA PRO A 482 -18.23 -24.10 66.79
C PRO A 482 -17.42 -23.94 65.47
N ILE A 483 -18.09 -24.13 64.31
CA ILE A 483 -17.51 -23.99 63.00
C ILE A 483 -18.40 -23.09 62.16
N GLN A 484 -17.87 -22.01 61.70
CA GLN A 484 -18.55 -21.12 60.77
C GLN A 484 -17.76 -21.05 59.49
N GLU A 485 -18.42 -21.40 58.41
CA GLU A 485 -17.83 -21.29 57.09
C GLU A 485 -17.70 -19.81 56.72
N ILE A 486 -16.50 -19.43 56.41
CA ILE A 486 -16.22 -18.13 55.80
C ILE A 486 -16.38 -18.30 54.29
N THR A 487 -17.62 -18.17 53.85
CA THR A 487 -17.89 -18.20 52.39
C THR A 487 -17.24 -17.00 51.74
N SER A 488 -16.16 -17.23 50.99
CA SER A 488 -15.57 -16.23 50.11
C SER A 488 -16.38 -16.06 48.80
N GLY A 489 -17.68 -16.35 48.87
CA GLY A 489 -18.62 -16.46 47.74
C GLY A 489 -18.70 -15.28 46.77
N SER A 490 -17.88 -14.26 46.97
CA SER A 490 -17.75 -13.14 46.03
C SER A 490 -16.60 -13.32 45.03
N GLY A 491 -15.69 -14.29 45.24
CA GLY A 491 -14.51 -14.49 44.40
C GLY A 491 -14.85 -14.95 42.97
N GLY A 492 -15.75 -15.93 42.87
CA GLY A 492 -16.22 -16.44 41.57
C GLY A 492 -16.95 -15.40 40.75
N ASN A 493 -17.86 -14.65 41.37
CA ASN A 493 -18.59 -13.57 40.70
C ASN A 493 -17.66 -12.42 40.25
N LYS A 494 -16.68 -12.04 41.07
CA LYS A 494 -15.66 -11.05 40.74
C LYS A 494 -14.79 -11.52 39.60
N MET A 495 -14.38 -12.79 39.57
CA MET A 495 -13.61 -13.37 38.50
C MET A 495 -14.39 -13.39 37.20
N GLN A 496 -15.67 -13.78 37.20
CA GLN A 496 -16.52 -13.72 36.02
C GLN A 496 -16.69 -12.31 35.51
N ALA A 497 -16.90 -11.31 36.37
CA ALA A 497 -16.98 -9.91 35.99
C ALA A 497 -15.67 -9.41 35.38
N LEU A 498 -14.51 -9.80 35.90
CA LEU A 498 -13.20 -9.43 35.34
C LEU A 498 -12.95 -10.10 33.99
N ILE A 499 -13.36 -11.37 33.83
CA ILE A 499 -13.29 -12.06 32.53
C ILE A 499 -14.21 -11.38 31.50
N ALA A 500 -15.41 -10.99 31.90
CA ALA A 500 -16.34 -10.24 31.06
C ALA A 500 -15.74 -8.88 30.65
N ASN A 501 -15.11 -8.14 31.58
CA ASN A 501 -14.42 -6.89 31.29
C ASN A 501 -13.23 -7.09 30.34
N TYR A 502 -12.44 -8.16 30.54
CA TYR A 502 -11.33 -8.50 29.63
C TYR A 502 -11.84 -8.73 28.22
N ASN A 503 -12.88 -9.52 28.05
CA ASN A 503 -13.49 -9.78 26.74
C ASN A 503 -14.12 -8.52 26.15
N TYR A 504 -14.74 -7.67 26.94
CA TYR A 504 -15.24 -6.38 26.51
C TYR A 504 -14.14 -5.49 25.93
N TYR A 505 -13.01 -5.33 26.63
CA TYR A 505 -11.91 -4.52 26.11
C TYR A 505 -11.24 -5.15 24.88
N LEU A 506 -11.18 -6.47 24.80
CA LEU A 506 -10.70 -7.18 23.62
C LEU A 506 -11.62 -6.92 22.41
N GLN A 507 -12.94 -6.96 22.66
CA GLN A 507 -13.92 -6.61 21.63
C GLN A 507 -13.81 -5.14 21.22
N MET A 508 -13.58 -4.22 22.14
CA MET A 508 -13.35 -2.81 21.82
C MET A 508 -12.11 -2.60 20.95
N ILE A 509 -11.03 -3.36 21.16
CA ILE A 509 -9.86 -3.35 20.28
C ILE A 509 -10.27 -3.76 18.85
N ARG A 510 -11.06 -4.83 18.71
CA ARG A 510 -11.56 -5.30 17.42
C ARG A 510 -12.44 -4.25 16.74
N ASP A 511 -13.35 -3.65 17.47
CA ASP A 511 -14.28 -2.64 16.94
C ASP A 511 -13.54 -1.38 16.47
N VAL A 512 -12.57 -0.89 17.25
CA VAL A 512 -11.77 0.30 16.92
C VAL A 512 -10.82 0.04 15.75
N THR A 513 -10.24 -1.14 15.66
CA THR A 513 -9.34 -1.51 14.56
C THR A 513 -10.07 -1.98 13.32
N GLY A 514 -11.34 -2.40 13.45
CA GLY A 514 -12.11 -3.06 12.41
C GLY A 514 -11.62 -4.48 12.10
N LEU A 515 -10.77 -5.05 12.97
CA LEU A 515 -10.27 -6.42 12.83
C LEU A 515 -11.22 -7.36 13.55
N ASN A 516 -11.98 -8.14 12.78
CA ASN A 516 -12.94 -9.08 13.31
C ASN A 516 -12.31 -10.46 13.57
N GLU A 517 -13.10 -11.34 14.23
CA GLU A 517 -12.67 -12.69 14.59
C GLU A 517 -12.29 -13.57 13.41
N ALA A 518 -12.94 -13.38 12.27
CA ALA A 518 -12.61 -14.12 11.05
C ALA A 518 -11.19 -13.84 10.54
N ARG A 519 -10.68 -12.64 10.81
CA ARG A 519 -9.33 -12.23 10.37
C ARG A 519 -8.28 -12.43 11.45
N ASP A 520 -8.67 -12.40 12.73
CA ASP A 520 -7.72 -12.51 13.84
C ASP A 520 -7.34 -13.97 14.17
N GLY A 521 -7.87 -14.95 13.41
CA GLY A 521 -7.60 -16.37 13.58
C GLY A 521 -8.31 -16.98 14.80
N SER A 522 -9.24 -16.26 15.44
CA SER A 522 -10.12 -16.87 16.43
C SER A 522 -11.12 -17.78 15.73
N SER A 523 -11.47 -18.88 16.39
CA SER A 523 -12.43 -19.84 15.83
C SER A 523 -13.80 -19.16 15.67
N PRO A 524 -14.30 -18.96 14.45
CA PRO A 524 -15.61 -18.38 14.27
C PRO A 524 -16.69 -19.32 14.84
N ASP A 525 -17.83 -18.78 15.19
CA ASP A 525 -18.97 -19.58 15.67
C ASP A 525 -19.26 -20.70 14.65
N LYS A 526 -19.32 -21.94 15.12
CA LYS A 526 -19.58 -23.13 14.29
C LYS A 526 -20.87 -23.05 13.49
N ASN A 527 -21.80 -22.20 13.92
CA ASN A 527 -23.12 -22.01 13.31
C ASN A 527 -23.16 -20.80 12.36
N ALA A 528 -22.06 -20.03 12.23
CA ALA A 528 -22.04 -18.88 11.35
C ALA A 528 -22.00 -19.31 9.87
N LEU A 529 -22.88 -18.75 9.07
CA LEU A 529 -22.92 -18.97 7.62
C LEU A 529 -21.60 -18.53 6.98
N VAL A 530 -21.01 -19.37 6.15
CA VAL A 530 -19.73 -19.11 5.44
C VAL A 530 -19.78 -17.78 4.68
N GLY A 531 -20.93 -17.42 4.11
CA GLY A 531 -21.11 -16.12 3.42
C GLY A 531 -20.97 -14.91 4.35
N LEU A 532 -21.48 -15.00 5.59
CA LEU A 532 -21.32 -13.93 6.58
C LEU A 532 -19.87 -13.78 7.03
N GLN A 533 -19.15 -14.89 7.19
CA GLN A 533 -17.73 -14.86 7.54
C GLN A 533 -16.88 -14.21 6.45
N LYS A 534 -17.18 -14.53 5.17
CA LYS A 534 -16.51 -13.90 4.01
C LYS A 534 -16.79 -12.40 3.95
N LEU A 535 -18.03 -11.98 4.15
CA LEU A 535 -18.39 -10.56 4.22
C LEU A 535 -17.72 -9.86 5.39
N ALA A 536 -17.63 -10.49 6.54
CA ALA A 536 -16.95 -9.96 7.71
C ALA A 536 -15.44 -9.80 7.44
N ALA A 537 -14.78 -10.76 6.80
CA ALA A 537 -13.38 -10.67 6.41
C ALA A 537 -13.16 -9.56 5.38
N ALA A 538 -14.01 -9.42 4.37
CA ALA A 538 -13.94 -8.36 3.37
C ALA A 538 -14.11 -6.96 4.00
N ASN A 539 -15.05 -6.79 4.92
CA ASN A 539 -15.25 -5.54 5.65
C ASN A 539 -14.03 -5.19 6.53
N SER A 540 -13.42 -6.18 7.17
CA SER A 540 -12.20 -5.99 7.95
C SER A 540 -11.01 -5.58 7.08
N ASN A 541 -10.90 -6.11 5.85
CA ASN A 541 -9.89 -5.67 4.89
C ASN A 541 -10.08 -4.20 4.50
N THR A 542 -11.34 -3.75 4.43
CA THR A 542 -11.65 -2.35 4.12
C THR A 542 -11.22 -1.40 5.24
N ALA A 543 -11.31 -1.79 6.50
CA ALA A 543 -10.91 -0.96 7.64
C ALA A 543 -9.41 -0.59 7.62
N THR A 544 -8.55 -1.50 7.16
CA THR A 544 -7.10 -1.32 7.08
C THR A 544 -6.60 -0.92 5.68
N ARG A 545 -7.51 -0.66 4.74
CA ARG A 545 -7.17 -0.32 3.34
C ARG A 545 -6.26 0.90 3.21
N HIS A 546 -6.40 1.88 4.09
CA HIS A 546 -5.56 3.08 4.09
C HIS A 546 -4.07 2.76 4.33
N VAL A 547 -3.74 1.75 5.13
CA VAL A 547 -2.36 1.29 5.34
C VAL A 547 -1.81 0.62 4.08
N LEU A 548 -2.62 -0.22 3.43
CA LEU A 548 -2.25 -0.83 2.16
C LEU A 548 -2.00 0.21 1.08
N GLN A 549 -2.91 1.18 0.94
CA GLN A 549 -2.77 2.26 -0.04
C GLN A 549 -1.53 3.11 0.21
N ALA A 550 -1.22 3.40 1.48
CA ALA A 550 -0.01 4.12 1.86
C ALA A 550 1.26 3.35 1.50
N GLY A 551 1.29 2.04 1.75
CA GLY A 551 2.42 1.20 1.38
C GLY A 551 2.59 1.07 -0.13
N MET A 552 1.49 0.94 -0.87
CA MET A 552 1.52 0.97 -2.34
C MET A 552 2.02 2.31 -2.88
N PHE A 553 1.63 3.42 -2.26
CA PHE A 553 2.11 4.74 -2.63
C PHE A 553 3.64 4.85 -2.44
N LEU A 554 4.17 4.40 -1.29
CA LEU A 554 5.63 4.36 -1.06
C LEU A 554 6.36 3.52 -2.11
N THR A 555 5.80 2.37 -2.46
CA THR A 555 6.37 1.50 -3.49
C THR A 555 6.35 2.17 -4.86
N LEU A 556 5.25 2.83 -5.20
CA LEU A 556 5.11 3.56 -6.46
C LEU A 556 6.12 4.71 -6.54
N GLU A 557 6.20 5.54 -5.51
CA GLU A 557 7.15 6.66 -5.45
C GLU A 557 8.60 6.19 -5.51
N ALA A 558 8.93 5.09 -4.81
CA ALA A 558 10.27 4.49 -4.90
C ALA A 558 10.57 4.00 -6.33
N ALA A 559 9.60 3.33 -6.98
CA ALA A 559 9.74 2.86 -8.36
C ALA A 559 9.90 4.03 -9.35
N GLU A 560 9.14 5.11 -9.18
CA GLU A 560 9.29 6.32 -10.01
C GLU A 560 10.66 6.97 -9.82
N CYS A 561 11.13 7.07 -8.58
CA CYS A 561 12.46 7.60 -8.29
C CYS A 561 13.57 6.74 -8.89
N LEU A 562 13.44 5.41 -8.82
CA LEU A 562 14.37 4.50 -9.46
C LEU A 562 14.32 4.63 -10.98
N SER A 563 13.12 4.74 -11.56
CA SER A 563 12.93 4.92 -13.01
C SER A 563 13.71 6.12 -13.54
N MET A 564 13.68 7.23 -12.81
CA MET A 564 14.44 8.43 -13.19
C MET A 564 15.95 8.25 -13.09
N ARG A 565 16.42 7.32 -12.24
CA ARG A 565 17.85 7.06 -12.01
C ARG A 565 18.43 5.93 -12.85
N VAL A 566 17.61 5.13 -13.53
CA VAL A 566 18.09 4.03 -14.39
C VAL A 566 19.05 4.55 -15.47
N SER A 567 18.76 5.69 -16.07
CA SER A 567 19.65 6.32 -17.05
C SER A 567 21.02 6.67 -16.48
N ASP A 568 21.06 7.15 -15.24
CA ASP A 568 22.30 7.54 -14.57
C ASP A 568 23.18 6.33 -14.24
N ILE A 569 22.55 5.19 -13.91
CA ILE A 569 23.27 3.93 -13.70
C ILE A 569 23.95 3.50 -15.00
N ILE A 570 23.24 3.60 -16.14
CA ILE A 570 23.77 3.18 -17.43
C ILE A 570 24.91 4.08 -17.86
N GLU A 571 24.85 5.38 -17.57
CA GLU A 571 25.84 6.35 -18.03
C GLU A 571 27.05 6.47 -17.08
N TYR A 572 26.84 6.48 -15.78
CA TYR A 572 27.87 6.85 -14.81
C TYR A 572 28.35 5.69 -13.92
N SER A 573 27.63 4.57 -13.82
CA SER A 573 28.05 3.48 -12.95
C SER A 573 29.09 2.56 -13.62
N PRO A 574 30.17 2.19 -12.93
CA PRO A 574 31.12 1.19 -13.44
C PRO A 574 30.50 -0.20 -13.60
N THR A 575 29.35 -0.45 -12.96
CA THR A 575 28.58 -1.69 -13.05
C THR A 575 27.55 -1.68 -14.17
N ALA A 576 27.52 -0.64 -15.02
CA ALA A 576 26.54 -0.48 -16.11
C ALA A 576 26.42 -1.70 -17.02
N ASP A 577 27.54 -2.31 -17.41
CA ASP A 577 27.56 -3.50 -18.27
C ASP A 577 26.91 -4.73 -17.59
N ALA A 578 27.14 -4.91 -16.29
CA ALA A 578 26.53 -6.00 -15.52
C ALA A 578 25.02 -5.76 -15.35
N PHE A 579 24.64 -4.51 -15.10
CA PHE A 579 23.24 -4.08 -14.97
C PHE A 579 22.48 -4.26 -16.30
N MET A 580 23.07 -3.80 -17.43
CA MET A 580 22.49 -4.01 -18.76
C MET A 580 22.32 -5.50 -19.10
N LYS A 581 23.27 -6.34 -18.72
CA LYS A 581 23.16 -7.78 -18.92
C LYS A 581 22.05 -8.40 -18.05
N SER A 582 21.86 -7.93 -16.83
CA SER A 582 20.79 -8.41 -15.96
C SER A 582 19.39 -8.05 -16.48
N ILE A 583 19.25 -6.89 -17.08
CA ILE A 583 18.01 -6.44 -17.76
C ILE A 583 17.80 -7.22 -19.07
N GLY A 584 18.85 -7.42 -19.84
CA GLY A 584 18.80 -7.92 -21.20
C GLY A 584 19.01 -9.42 -21.36
N ALA A 585 19.02 -10.22 -20.30
CA ALA A 585 19.30 -11.66 -20.36
C ALA A 585 18.40 -12.45 -21.34
N HIS A 586 17.25 -11.89 -21.73
CA HIS A 586 16.29 -12.52 -22.65
C HIS A 586 16.11 -11.78 -23.99
N ASN A 587 16.67 -10.58 -24.19
CA ASN A 587 16.42 -9.78 -25.40
C ASN A 587 17.67 -9.02 -25.86
N PHE A 588 18.52 -9.66 -26.66
CA PHE A 588 19.70 -9.02 -27.28
C PHE A 588 19.34 -7.83 -28.20
N ALA A 589 18.13 -7.77 -28.75
CA ALA A 589 17.68 -6.67 -29.59
C ALA A 589 17.39 -5.38 -28.81
N SER A 590 17.11 -5.48 -27.51
CA SER A 590 16.77 -4.32 -26.68
C SER A 590 17.97 -3.60 -26.04
N LEU A 591 19.18 -4.15 -26.16
CA LEU A 591 20.38 -3.56 -25.53
C LEU A 591 20.75 -2.20 -26.12
N GLU A 592 20.51 -1.96 -27.42
CA GLU A 592 20.68 -0.63 -28.00
C GLU A 592 19.59 0.34 -27.57
N GLU A 593 18.34 -0.14 -27.47
CA GLU A 593 17.21 0.66 -26.99
C GLU A 593 17.33 1.00 -25.50
N VAL A 594 17.96 0.14 -24.68
CA VAL A 594 18.20 0.39 -23.27
C VAL A 594 19.14 1.58 -23.03
N LYS A 595 20.09 1.82 -23.92
CA LYS A 595 20.97 3.00 -23.86
C LYS A 595 20.20 4.31 -24.03
N ASP A 596 19.08 4.27 -24.74
CA ASP A 596 18.26 5.43 -25.03
C ASP A 596 17.13 5.64 -23.98
N LEU A 597 17.10 4.85 -22.91
CA LEU A 597 16.09 4.99 -21.83
C LEU A 597 16.04 6.40 -21.22
N HIS A 598 17.17 7.12 -21.24
CA HIS A 598 17.25 8.49 -20.76
C HIS A 598 16.41 9.49 -21.55
N ILE A 599 16.02 9.14 -22.79
CA ILE A 599 15.20 9.98 -23.66
C ILE A 599 13.70 9.83 -23.32
N HIS A 600 13.31 8.66 -22.81
CA HIS A 600 11.92 8.31 -22.59
C HIS A 600 11.42 8.72 -21.19
N ASP A 601 10.17 9.18 -21.14
CA ASP A 601 9.44 9.42 -19.87
C ASP A 601 8.48 8.26 -19.61
N PHE A 602 8.57 7.66 -18.42
CA PHE A 602 7.78 6.50 -18.07
C PHE A 602 6.79 6.83 -16.95
N GLY A 603 5.52 6.55 -17.22
CA GLY A 603 4.53 6.43 -16.14
C GLY A 603 4.61 5.06 -15.50
N ILE A 604 4.79 5.02 -14.19
CA ILE A 604 4.88 3.79 -13.43
C ILE A 604 3.52 3.50 -12.78
N PHE A 605 3.08 2.25 -12.87
CA PHE A 605 1.83 1.80 -12.31
C PHE A 605 2.04 0.51 -11.51
N LEU A 606 1.33 0.39 -10.40
CA LEU A 606 1.28 -0.83 -9.62
C LEU A 606 -0.09 -1.50 -9.79
N GLU A 607 -0.11 -2.73 -10.27
CA GLU A 607 -1.29 -3.56 -10.34
C GLU A 607 -1.21 -4.62 -9.23
N LEU A 608 -2.22 -4.66 -8.36
CA LEU A 608 -2.29 -5.69 -7.34
C LEU A 608 -2.56 -7.04 -7.99
N ALA A 609 -1.82 -8.05 -7.59
CA ALA A 609 -2.11 -9.42 -7.97
C ALA A 609 -3.50 -9.82 -7.44
N PRO A 610 -4.28 -10.56 -8.24
CA PRO A 610 -5.62 -10.99 -7.83
C PRO A 610 -5.56 -11.94 -6.65
N ASP A 611 -6.54 -11.81 -5.75
CA ASP A 611 -6.69 -12.70 -4.60
C ASP A 611 -6.96 -14.16 -5.06
N GLU A 612 -6.60 -15.14 -4.22
CA GLU A 612 -6.79 -16.58 -4.56
C GLU A 612 -8.24 -16.94 -4.83
N GLU A 613 -9.19 -16.26 -4.19
CA GLU A 613 -10.62 -16.47 -4.46
C GLU A 613 -11.01 -16.00 -5.87
N GLU A 614 -10.48 -14.87 -6.33
CA GLU A 614 -10.70 -14.36 -7.69
C GLU A 614 -10.10 -15.31 -8.73
N LYS A 615 -8.89 -15.83 -8.46
CA LYS A 615 -8.25 -16.85 -9.30
C LYS A 615 -9.08 -18.14 -9.35
N ALA A 616 -9.59 -18.59 -8.20
CA ALA A 616 -10.44 -19.78 -8.13
C ALA A 616 -11.77 -19.58 -8.86
N MET A 617 -12.39 -18.39 -8.78
CA MET A 617 -13.60 -18.06 -9.55
C MET A 617 -13.32 -18.04 -11.06
N LEU A 618 -12.19 -17.48 -11.48
CA LEU A 618 -11.76 -17.50 -12.87
C LEU A 618 -11.54 -18.94 -13.34
N GLU A 619 -10.85 -19.75 -12.58
CA GLU A 619 -10.61 -21.16 -12.90
C GLU A 619 -11.91 -21.96 -13.03
N ASN A 620 -12.85 -21.75 -12.13
CA ASN A 620 -14.18 -22.35 -12.24
C ASN A 620 -14.91 -21.93 -13.53
N ASN A 621 -14.81 -20.65 -13.92
CA ASN A 621 -15.38 -20.15 -15.15
C ASN A 621 -14.72 -20.77 -16.39
N ILE A 622 -13.40 -20.93 -16.37
CA ILE A 622 -12.62 -21.58 -17.42
C ILE A 622 -13.02 -23.05 -17.53
N GLN A 623 -13.12 -23.77 -16.42
CA GLN A 623 -13.51 -25.18 -16.40
C GLN A 623 -14.95 -25.38 -16.91
N MET A 624 -15.88 -24.50 -16.52
CA MET A 624 -17.23 -24.53 -17.05
C MET A 624 -17.26 -24.25 -18.55
N ALA A 625 -16.48 -23.32 -19.04
CA ALA A 625 -16.40 -22.99 -20.46
C ALA A 625 -15.78 -24.14 -21.28
N LEU A 626 -14.75 -24.81 -20.74
CA LEU A 626 -14.15 -26.03 -21.34
C LEU A 626 -15.12 -27.19 -21.34
N ALA A 627 -15.83 -27.48 -20.26
CA ALA A 627 -16.81 -28.54 -20.15
C ALA A 627 -17.98 -28.35 -21.16
N GLN A 628 -18.36 -27.11 -21.40
CA GLN A 628 -19.36 -26.73 -22.38
C GLN A 628 -18.83 -26.68 -23.82
N LYS A 629 -17.54 -26.94 -24.05
CA LYS A 629 -16.84 -26.81 -25.35
C LYS A 629 -16.97 -25.40 -25.97
N ASN A 630 -17.15 -24.37 -25.14
CA ASN A 630 -17.26 -23.00 -25.57
C ASN A 630 -15.92 -22.33 -25.83
N ILE A 631 -14.82 -22.95 -25.37
CA ILE A 631 -13.41 -22.54 -25.58
C ILE A 631 -12.57 -23.78 -25.83
N ASP A 632 -11.44 -23.62 -26.49
CA ASP A 632 -10.45 -24.68 -26.70
C ASP A 632 -9.42 -24.72 -25.57
N LEU A 633 -8.65 -25.82 -25.47
CA LEU A 633 -7.62 -25.98 -24.43
C LEU A 633 -6.53 -24.92 -24.54
N GLU A 634 -6.16 -24.54 -25.77
CA GLU A 634 -5.16 -23.50 -26.03
C GLU A 634 -5.62 -22.14 -25.47
N ASP A 635 -6.90 -21.78 -25.73
CA ASP A 635 -7.51 -20.57 -25.17
C ASP A 635 -7.50 -20.55 -23.64
N ALA A 636 -7.75 -21.73 -23.02
CA ALA A 636 -7.73 -21.86 -21.58
C ALA A 636 -6.32 -21.66 -20.99
N ILE A 637 -5.29 -22.11 -21.72
CA ILE A 637 -3.89 -21.89 -21.32
C ILE A 637 -3.54 -20.41 -21.42
N ASP A 638 -3.90 -19.75 -22.53
CA ASP A 638 -3.67 -18.31 -22.72
C ASP A 638 -4.34 -17.48 -21.61
N ILE A 639 -5.61 -17.81 -21.28
CA ILE A 639 -6.35 -17.10 -20.23
C ILE A 639 -5.71 -17.27 -18.86
N ARG A 640 -5.16 -18.45 -18.55
CA ARG A 640 -4.45 -18.71 -17.27
C ARG A 640 -3.14 -17.94 -17.14
N GLN A 641 -2.49 -17.62 -18.27
CA GLN A 641 -1.26 -16.83 -18.25
C GLN A 641 -1.53 -15.35 -17.96
N VAL A 642 -2.76 -14.89 -18.16
CA VAL A 642 -3.13 -13.50 -17.89
C VAL A 642 -3.25 -13.28 -16.39
N LYS A 643 -2.37 -12.47 -15.81
CA LYS A 643 -2.33 -12.19 -14.38
C LYS A 643 -3.54 -11.38 -13.89
N SER A 644 -4.06 -10.46 -14.72
CA SER A 644 -5.25 -9.67 -14.38
C SER A 644 -6.54 -10.45 -14.62
N VAL A 645 -7.27 -10.76 -13.53
CA VAL A 645 -8.55 -11.50 -13.59
C VAL A 645 -9.60 -10.77 -14.43
N SER A 646 -9.62 -9.44 -14.40
CA SER A 646 -10.55 -8.64 -15.21
C SER A 646 -10.28 -8.82 -16.71
N LEU A 647 -9.00 -8.76 -17.12
CA LEU A 647 -8.60 -8.97 -18.51
C LEU A 647 -8.78 -10.43 -18.92
N ALA A 648 -8.47 -11.38 -18.04
CA ALA A 648 -8.70 -12.81 -18.29
C ALA A 648 -10.18 -13.12 -18.52
N ASN A 649 -11.09 -12.53 -17.74
CA ASN A 649 -12.53 -12.66 -17.93
C ASN A 649 -13.02 -12.00 -19.25
N GLN A 650 -12.44 -10.88 -19.64
CA GLN A 650 -12.75 -10.25 -20.92
C GLN A 650 -12.26 -11.12 -22.09
N LEU A 651 -11.05 -11.65 -21.99
CA LEU A 651 -10.50 -12.57 -22.98
C LEU A 651 -11.35 -13.84 -23.10
N LEU A 652 -11.78 -14.41 -21.97
CA LEU A 652 -12.70 -15.55 -21.93
C LEU A 652 -14.01 -15.25 -22.69
N LYS A 653 -14.60 -14.07 -22.48
CA LYS A 653 -15.82 -13.65 -23.20
C LYS A 653 -15.60 -13.57 -24.71
N ILE A 654 -14.47 -13.03 -25.13
CA ILE A 654 -14.13 -12.88 -26.56
C ILE A 654 -13.87 -14.23 -27.19
N ARG A 655 -13.04 -15.08 -26.56
CA ARG A 655 -12.76 -16.43 -27.07
C ARG A 655 -14.04 -17.25 -27.21
N ARG A 656 -14.93 -17.16 -26.21
CA ARG A 656 -16.25 -17.80 -26.28
C ARG A 656 -17.10 -17.27 -27.45
N LYS A 657 -17.14 -15.93 -27.64
CA LYS A 657 -17.86 -15.31 -28.75
C LYS A 657 -17.32 -15.77 -30.11
N LYS A 658 -15.99 -15.82 -30.24
CA LYS A 658 -15.29 -16.27 -31.44
C LYS A 658 -15.60 -17.74 -31.77
N LYS A 659 -15.56 -18.60 -30.74
CA LYS A 659 -15.89 -20.02 -30.92
C LYS A 659 -17.34 -20.22 -31.37
N LEU A 660 -18.30 -19.54 -30.75
CA LEU A 660 -19.71 -19.58 -31.14
C LEU A 660 -19.92 -19.08 -32.57
N ALA A 661 -19.19 -18.07 -33.02
CA ALA A 661 -19.23 -17.58 -34.38
C ALA A 661 -18.63 -18.60 -35.39
N GLN A 662 -17.53 -19.25 -35.01
CA GLN A 662 -16.91 -20.32 -35.83
C GLN A 662 -17.79 -21.53 -35.94
N ASP A 663 -18.42 -21.97 -34.85
CA ASP A 663 -19.34 -23.10 -34.84
C ASP A 663 -20.58 -22.80 -35.70
N ALA A 664 -21.10 -21.56 -35.61
CA ALA A 664 -22.22 -21.13 -36.47
C ALA A 664 -21.83 -21.11 -37.95
N LEU A 665 -20.61 -20.67 -38.29
CA LEU A 665 -20.10 -20.74 -39.69
C LEU A 665 -19.89 -22.18 -40.15
N GLN A 666 -19.38 -23.08 -39.30
CA GLN A 666 -19.23 -24.50 -39.62
C GLN A 666 -20.58 -25.18 -39.86
N VAL A 667 -21.56 -24.86 -39.01
CA VAL A 667 -22.92 -25.36 -39.19
C VAL A 667 -23.52 -24.84 -40.52
N GLN A 668 -23.34 -23.59 -40.86
CA GLN A 668 -23.76 -23.02 -42.13
C GLN A 668 -23.02 -23.66 -43.34
N GLN A 669 -21.71 -23.86 -43.22
CA GLN A 669 -20.94 -24.55 -44.25
C GLN A 669 -21.38 -26.02 -44.42
N ASN A 670 -21.63 -26.72 -43.33
CA ASN A 670 -22.13 -28.06 -43.37
C ASN A 670 -23.53 -28.16 -44.00
N ILE A 671 -24.42 -27.19 -43.67
CA ILE A 671 -25.74 -27.10 -44.33
C ILE A 671 -25.59 -26.75 -45.81
N ALA A 672 -24.67 -25.82 -46.14
CA ALA A 672 -24.39 -25.47 -47.55
C ALA A 672 -23.79 -26.65 -48.32
N ASN A 673 -22.83 -27.37 -47.71
CA ASN A 673 -22.23 -28.56 -48.32
C ASN A 673 -23.22 -29.70 -48.46
N GLN A 674 -24.14 -29.91 -47.53
CA GLN A 674 -25.20 -30.90 -47.60
C GLN A 674 -26.26 -30.54 -48.63
N THR A 675 -26.57 -29.23 -48.76
CA THR A 675 -27.46 -28.74 -49.81
C THR A 675 -26.80 -28.82 -51.19
N GLN A 676 -25.50 -28.55 -51.30
CA GLN A 676 -24.74 -28.74 -52.53
C GLN A 676 -24.58 -30.22 -52.89
N ALA A 677 -24.34 -31.12 -51.95
CA ALA A 677 -24.27 -32.54 -52.16
C ALA A 677 -25.64 -33.10 -52.61
N ASN A 678 -26.71 -32.59 -52.05
CA ASN A 678 -28.06 -32.95 -52.50
C ASN A 678 -28.42 -32.35 -53.90
N ASN A 679 -27.94 -31.17 -54.23
CA ASN A 679 -28.13 -30.56 -55.55
C ASN A 679 -27.19 -31.16 -56.59
N ASN A 680 -25.95 -31.56 -56.23
CA ASN A 680 -25.04 -32.23 -57.16
C ASN A 680 -25.49 -33.63 -57.55
N SER A 681 -26.16 -34.38 -56.67
CA SER A 681 -26.76 -35.69 -56.99
C SER A 681 -27.95 -35.60 -57.98
N ALA A 682 -28.62 -34.44 -57.96
CA ALA A 682 -29.73 -34.14 -58.90
C ALA A 682 -29.27 -33.53 -60.25
N GLN A 683 -28.12 -32.82 -60.28
CA GLN A 683 -27.59 -32.18 -61.49
C GLN A 683 -26.59 -33.06 -62.27
N VAL A 684 -25.95 -34.04 -61.65
CA VAL A 684 -25.00 -34.96 -62.35
C VAL A 684 -25.71 -35.81 -63.34
N ALA A 685 -27.02 -35.98 -63.27
CA ALA A 685 -27.83 -36.72 -64.25
C ALA A 685 -28.24 -35.87 -65.47
N ALA A 686 -28.09 -34.53 -65.41
CA ALA A 686 -28.65 -33.70 -66.51
C ALA A 686 -27.62 -32.86 -67.34
N ASN A 687 -26.35 -32.77 -66.98
CA ASN A 687 -25.46 -31.77 -67.58
C ASN A 687 -24.10 -32.29 -68.08
N LEU A 688 -23.96 -33.55 -68.45
CA LEU A 688 -22.69 -34.07 -68.98
C LEU A 688 -22.36 -33.69 -70.43
N ASP A 689 -23.24 -33.01 -71.15
CA ASP A 689 -23.05 -32.87 -72.60
C ASP A 689 -22.95 -31.43 -73.17
N VAL A 690 -23.14 -30.39 -72.43
CA VAL A 690 -23.20 -29.02 -73.06
C VAL A 690 -22.07 -28.06 -72.66
N ARG A 691 -21.18 -28.33 -71.75
CA ARG A 691 -20.25 -27.31 -71.19
C ARG A 691 -18.78 -27.45 -71.53
N LYS A 692 -18.38 -28.26 -72.53
CA LYS A 692 -16.94 -28.30 -72.85
C LYS A 692 -16.45 -27.19 -73.77
N ASN A 693 -17.26 -26.38 -74.40
CA ASN A 693 -16.82 -25.44 -75.42
C ASN A 693 -17.09 -23.93 -75.11
N GLN A 694 -17.74 -23.59 -74.06
CA GLN A 694 -17.95 -22.15 -73.72
C GLN A 694 -17.12 -21.59 -72.60
N ALA A 695 -16.41 -22.41 -71.79
CA ALA A 695 -15.74 -22.00 -70.59
C ALA A 695 -14.31 -21.36 -70.82
N ALA A 696 -13.71 -21.58 -72.00
CA ALA A 696 -12.33 -21.09 -72.23
C ALA A 696 -12.24 -19.60 -72.58
N VAL A 697 -13.28 -19.02 -73.19
CA VAL A 697 -13.23 -17.62 -73.69
C VAL A 697 -13.81 -16.62 -72.67
N GLN A 698 -14.72 -17.03 -71.77
CA GLN A 698 -15.28 -16.12 -70.78
C GLN A 698 -14.41 -15.95 -69.54
N SER A 699 -13.52 -16.91 -69.25
CA SER A 699 -12.66 -16.82 -68.08
C SER A 699 -11.57 -15.75 -68.17
N GLU A 700 -11.11 -15.46 -69.39
CA GLU A 700 -10.04 -14.47 -69.62
C GLU A 700 -10.56 -13.03 -69.52
N ILE A 701 -11.75 -12.76 -70.00
CA ILE A 701 -12.39 -11.42 -69.93
C ILE A 701 -12.90 -11.15 -68.50
N ALA A 702 -13.41 -12.16 -67.81
CA ALA A 702 -13.84 -12.01 -66.41
C ALA A 702 -12.68 -11.76 -65.44
N LEU A 703 -11.51 -12.33 -65.78
CA LEU A 703 -10.29 -12.16 -64.93
C LEU A 703 -9.70 -10.74 -65.09
N GLU A 704 -9.78 -10.17 -66.29
CA GLU A 704 -9.30 -8.77 -66.52
C GLU A 704 -10.29 -7.72 -65.99
N GLN A 705 -11.62 -8.00 -66.07
CA GLN A 705 -12.63 -7.14 -65.48
C GLN A 705 -12.61 -7.23 -63.96
N ALA A 706 -12.40 -8.41 -63.39
CA ALA A 706 -12.25 -8.59 -61.94
C ALA A 706 -10.98 -7.87 -61.40
N LYS A 707 -9.87 -7.95 -62.14
CA LYS A 707 -8.65 -7.20 -61.78
C LYS A 707 -8.85 -5.65 -61.80
N ALA A 708 -9.60 -5.14 -62.82
CA ALA A 708 -9.90 -3.73 -62.91
C ALA A 708 -10.87 -3.28 -61.80
N GLN A 709 -11.92 -4.10 -61.51
CA GLN A 709 -12.87 -3.79 -60.44
C GLN A 709 -12.24 -3.91 -59.05
N ILE A 710 -11.35 -4.88 -58.87
CA ILE A 710 -10.60 -5.00 -57.59
C ILE A 710 -9.67 -3.83 -57.35
N ARG A 711 -9.00 -3.32 -58.43
CA ARG A 711 -8.17 -2.11 -58.34
C ARG A 711 -8.95 -0.84 -58.05
N ALA A 712 -10.11 -0.67 -58.71
CA ALA A 712 -11.00 0.47 -58.45
C ALA A 712 -11.63 0.42 -57.06
N ALA A 713 -12.11 -0.73 -56.65
CA ALA A 713 -12.68 -0.95 -55.30
C ALA A 713 -11.62 -0.85 -54.18
N ALA A 714 -10.34 -1.21 -54.51
CA ALA A 714 -9.25 -1.05 -53.56
C ALA A 714 -8.90 0.44 -53.38
N GLN A 715 -8.91 1.23 -54.43
CA GLN A 715 -8.67 2.68 -54.35
C GLN A 715 -9.82 3.45 -53.68
N GLU A 716 -11.06 3.09 -53.96
CA GLU A 716 -12.21 3.66 -53.25
C GLU A 716 -12.22 3.29 -51.75
N ARG A 717 -11.94 2.02 -51.45
CA ARG A 717 -11.86 1.58 -50.06
C ARG A 717 -10.64 2.13 -49.32
N GLU A 718 -9.50 2.32 -50.01
CA GLU A 718 -8.33 3.01 -49.44
C GLU A 718 -8.62 4.47 -49.10
N ALA A 719 -9.44 5.14 -49.91
CA ALA A 719 -9.89 6.51 -49.64
C ALA A 719 -10.93 6.56 -48.51
N GLU A 720 -11.87 5.59 -48.46
CA GLU A 720 -12.84 5.48 -47.37
C GLU A 720 -12.15 5.11 -46.05
N LEU A 721 -11.25 4.13 -46.10
CA LEU A 721 -10.45 3.73 -44.94
C LEU A 721 -9.55 4.86 -44.42
N LYS A 722 -8.98 5.68 -45.32
CA LYS A 722 -8.22 6.86 -44.89
C LYS A 722 -9.11 7.89 -44.20
N LYS A 723 -10.35 8.01 -44.61
CA LYS A 723 -11.33 8.90 -43.99
C LYS A 723 -11.82 8.37 -42.66
N GLU A 724 -12.15 7.08 -42.57
CA GLU A 724 -12.51 6.43 -41.32
C GLU A 724 -11.33 6.37 -40.33
N LEU A 725 -10.10 6.18 -40.82
CA LEU A 725 -8.89 6.24 -39.98
C LEU A 725 -8.70 7.63 -39.39
N MET A 726 -8.89 8.70 -40.19
CA MET A 726 -8.83 10.06 -39.67
C MET A 726 -9.93 10.37 -38.64
N GLU A 727 -11.16 9.84 -38.87
CA GLU A 727 -12.25 9.99 -37.88
C GLU A 727 -12.02 9.16 -36.63
N LEU A 728 -11.45 7.95 -36.77
CA LEU A 728 -11.09 7.10 -35.65
C LEU A 728 -9.87 7.63 -34.89
N GLU A 729 -8.86 8.16 -35.59
CA GLU A 729 -7.72 8.83 -35.00
C GLU A 729 -8.14 10.07 -34.22
N PHE A 730 -9.07 10.85 -34.76
CA PHE A 730 -9.66 11.99 -34.08
C PHE A 730 -10.48 11.56 -32.85
N ASN A 731 -11.30 10.54 -32.99
CA ASN A 731 -12.10 9.99 -31.89
C ASN A 731 -11.23 9.30 -30.82
N TYR A 732 -10.14 8.64 -31.25
CA TYR A 732 -9.21 7.98 -30.35
C TYR A 732 -8.31 8.98 -29.62
N ASN A 733 -7.88 10.04 -30.27
CA ASN A 733 -7.19 11.15 -29.63
C ASN A 733 -8.10 11.92 -28.65
N ILE A 734 -9.41 12.01 -28.96
CA ILE A 734 -10.41 12.50 -28.00
C ILE A 734 -10.61 11.49 -26.87
N GLN A 735 -10.64 10.19 -27.19
CA GLN A 735 -10.78 9.14 -26.17
C GLN A 735 -9.51 8.95 -25.32
N LEU A 736 -8.30 9.11 -25.88
CA LEU A 736 -7.05 9.12 -25.13
C LEU A 736 -6.97 10.32 -24.18
N LYS A 737 -7.33 11.51 -24.66
CA LYS A 737 -7.55 12.67 -23.77
C LYS A 737 -8.75 12.47 -22.83
N GLY A 738 -9.76 11.74 -23.24
CA GLY A 738 -10.93 11.36 -22.44
C GLY A 738 -10.57 10.30 -21.40
N VAL A 739 -9.72 9.33 -21.74
CA VAL A 739 -9.26 8.27 -20.83
C VAL A 739 -8.27 8.80 -19.79
N GLU A 740 -7.40 9.78 -20.16
CA GLU A 740 -6.63 10.54 -19.16
C GLU A 740 -7.54 11.33 -18.21
N VAL A 741 -8.61 11.92 -18.74
CA VAL A 741 -9.60 12.68 -17.96
C VAL A 741 -10.65 11.73 -17.34
N GLU A 742 -11.02 10.62 -18.00
CA GLU A 742 -11.94 9.60 -17.50
C GLU A 742 -11.28 8.57 -16.59
N GLY A 743 -9.99 8.34 -16.69
CA GLY A 743 -9.24 7.59 -15.68
C GLY A 743 -9.28 8.29 -14.31
N LEU A 744 -9.35 9.61 -14.32
CA LEU A 744 -9.60 10.41 -13.12
C LEU A 744 -11.12 10.58 -12.85
N LYS A 745 -11.93 10.78 -13.90
CA LYS A 745 -13.38 10.95 -13.77
C LYS A 745 -14.15 9.64 -13.59
N SER A 746 -13.68 8.50 -14.09
CA SER A 746 -14.34 7.21 -13.84
C SER A 746 -14.15 6.74 -12.41
N ARG A 747 -13.00 7.07 -11.78
CA ARG A 747 -12.84 6.86 -10.33
C ARG A 747 -13.73 7.78 -9.50
N GLU A 748 -13.98 8.99 -9.95
CA GLU A 748 -14.94 9.88 -9.31
C GLU A 748 -16.39 9.45 -9.63
N LYS A 749 -16.67 9.08 -10.87
CA LYS A 749 -18.00 8.64 -11.29
C LYS A 749 -18.41 7.29 -10.71
N GLU A 750 -17.50 6.30 -10.62
CA GLU A 750 -17.75 5.08 -9.87
C GLU A 750 -17.97 5.33 -8.37
N LYS A 751 -17.32 6.36 -7.81
CA LYS A 751 -17.59 6.81 -6.44
C LYS A 751 -18.94 7.51 -6.34
N GLU A 752 -19.32 8.32 -7.32
CA GLU A 752 -20.61 8.99 -7.36
C GLU A 752 -21.74 8.01 -7.69
N ASP A 753 -21.59 7.13 -8.66
CA ASP A 753 -22.57 6.10 -9.01
C ASP A 753 -22.83 5.13 -7.84
N ARG A 754 -21.77 4.73 -7.12
CA ARG A 754 -21.93 3.95 -5.86
C ARG A 754 -22.58 4.76 -4.74
N LYS A 755 -22.40 6.07 -4.75
CA LYS A 755 -23.03 6.97 -3.79
C LYS A 755 -24.50 7.19 -4.15
N ASP A 756 -24.79 7.32 -5.44
CA ASP A 756 -26.15 7.47 -5.96
C ASP A 756 -26.96 6.18 -5.86
N GLU A 757 -26.34 5.00 -6.09
CA GLU A 757 -26.97 3.71 -5.81
C GLU A 757 -27.25 3.51 -4.32
N ARG A 758 -26.32 3.86 -3.44
CA ARG A 758 -26.56 3.85 -1.99
C ARG A 758 -27.67 4.81 -1.60
N THR A 759 -27.70 6.00 -2.20
CA THR A 759 -28.74 7.00 -1.95
C THR A 759 -30.09 6.56 -2.50
N LYS A 760 -30.13 5.91 -3.66
CA LYS A 760 -31.36 5.31 -4.21
C LYS A 760 -31.85 4.14 -3.37
N ILE A 761 -30.97 3.28 -2.91
CA ILE A 761 -31.32 2.18 -2.01
C ILE A 761 -31.81 2.72 -0.66
N GLN A 762 -31.17 3.73 -0.11
CA GLN A 762 -31.63 4.39 1.11
C GLN A 762 -32.96 5.11 0.91
N ALA A 763 -33.15 5.77 -0.23
CA ALA A 763 -34.42 6.45 -0.54
C ALA A 763 -35.57 5.46 -0.76
N SER A 764 -35.34 4.33 -1.42
CA SER A 764 -36.33 3.28 -1.59
C SER A 764 -36.67 2.60 -0.25
N GLN A 765 -35.68 2.36 0.60
CA GLN A 765 -35.89 1.81 1.93
C GLN A 765 -36.64 2.79 2.86
N GLN A 766 -36.34 4.09 2.76
CA GLN A 766 -37.08 5.11 3.48
C GLN A 766 -38.52 5.27 2.96
N SER A 767 -38.72 5.18 1.66
CA SER A 767 -40.04 5.23 1.03
C SER A 767 -40.90 4.02 1.45
N GLU A 768 -40.33 2.82 1.44
CA GLU A 768 -41.00 1.60 1.94
C GLU A 768 -41.33 1.67 3.43
N LEU A 769 -40.44 2.24 4.24
CA LEU A 769 -40.68 2.50 5.67
C LEU A 769 -41.80 3.51 5.91
N ILE A 770 -41.90 4.52 5.06
CA ILE A 770 -42.96 5.55 5.13
C ILE A 770 -44.32 4.93 4.73
N ASP A 771 -44.35 4.12 3.71
CA ASP A 771 -45.57 3.43 3.26
C ASP A 771 -46.04 2.35 4.25
N GLN A 772 -45.13 1.63 4.88
CA GLN A 772 -45.43 0.68 5.94
C GLN A 772 -45.92 1.37 7.23
N ARG A 773 -45.41 2.56 7.53
CA ARG A 773 -45.93 3.39 8.64
C ARG A 773 -47.34 3.89 8.37
N LYS A 774 -47.68 4.15 7.10
CA LYS A 774 -49.05 4.56 6.68
C LYS A 774 -50.06 3.41 6.70
N THR A 775 -49.61 2.17 6.49
CA THR A 775 -50.45 0.99 6.43
C THR A 775 -50.53 0.20 7.73
N GLY A 776 -49.86 0.65 8.81
CA GLY A 776 -49.93 0.05 10.14
C GLY A 776 -49.39 -1.39 10.25
N GLY A 777 -48.63 -1.84 9.26
CA GLY A 777 -48.02 -3.17 9.27
C GLY A 777 -46.52 -3.09 9.59
N THR A 778 -46.04 -4.03 10.36
CA THR A 778 -44.59 -4.20 10.64
C THR A 778 -43.84 -4.49 9.34
N PRO A 779 -42.68 -3.90 9.12
CA PRO A 779 -41.88 -4.10 7.92
C PRO A 779 -41.50 -5.57 7.73
N LYS A 780 -41.94 -6.15 6.63
CA LYS A 780 -41.65 -7.56 6.31
C LYS A 780 -40.25 -7.85 5.77
N LYS A 781 -39.45 -6.80 5.51
CA LYS A 781 -38.09 -6.96 4.97
C LYS A 781 -37.21 -5.83 5.49
N PHE A 782 -36.90 -5.85 6.73
CA PHE A 782 -35.85 -5.00 7.28
C PHE A 782 -34.64 -5.88 7.57
N GLU A 783 -33.52 -5.60 6.96
CA GLU A 783 -32.29 -6.38 7.11
C GLU A 783 -31.81 -6.48 8.56
N SER A 784 -32.24 -5.57 9.40
CA SER A 784 -31.95 -5.60 10.84
C SER A 784 -32.80 -6.57 11.64
N ALA A 785 -33.92 -7.06 11.10
CA ALA A 785 -34.75 -8.04 11.79
C ALA A 785 -34.18 -9.45 11.62
N GLY A 786 -33.14 -9.74 12.30
CA GLY A 786 -32.46 -11.03 12.28
C GLY A 786 -30.95 -10.94 12.08
N ASN A 787 -30.44 -9.78 11.65
CA ASN A 787 -29.02 -9.51 11.48
C ASN A 787 -28.53 -8.44 12.45
N ASP A 788 -29.00 -8.48 13.68
CA ASP A 788 -28.47 -7.61 14.72
C ASP A 788 -27.03 -8.02 14.98
N ILE A 789 -26.12 -7.27 14.38
CA ILE A 789 -24.67 -7.41 14.55
C ILE A 789 -24.25 -7.19 16.01
N LEU A 790 -25.15 -6.67 16.82
CA LEU A 790 -24.96 -6.43 18.24
C LEU A 790 -25.40 -7.62 19.15
N GLY A 791 -25.39 -8.80 18.58
CA GLY A 791 -25.44 -10.05 19.33
C GLY A 791 -26.63 -10.17 20.27
N GLY A 792 -27.74 -10.58 19.75
CA GLY A 792 -28.75 -11.26 20.47
C GLY A 792 -29.43 -10.48 21.60
N GLY A 793 -30.51 -9.81 21.27
CA GLY A 793 -31.42 -9.40 22.34
C GLY A 793 -31.99 -7.99 22.21
N PHE A 794 -31.50 -7.18 21.30
CA PHE A 794 -32.12 -5.88 21.01
C PHE A 794 -33.04 -6.01 19.81
N ASN A 795 -34.23 -6.45 20.06
CA ASN A 795 -35.30 -6.41 19.08
C ASN A 795 -35.77 -4.94 19.00
N LEU A 796 -35.52 -4.26 17.85
CA LEU A 796 -36.00 -2.92 17.63
C LEU A 796 -37.50 -2.75 17.80
N GLY A 797 -38.26 -3.86 17.78
CA GLY A 797 -39.70 -3.88 18.11
C GLY A 797 -40.01 -3.57 19.57
N SER A 798 -39.01 -3.56 20.48
CA SER A 798 -39.23 -3.17 21.88
C SER A 798 -39.11 -1.65 22.12
N PHE A 799 -38.75 -0.89 21.09
CA PHE A 799 -38.62 0.57 21.17
C PHE A 799 -39.70 1.34 20.37
N ASP A 800 -40.78 0.65 19.97
CA ASP A 800 -41.94 1.39 19.44
C ASP A 800 -42.58 2.16 20.61
N PRO A 801 -42.61 3.49 20.58
CA PRO A 801 -43.41 4.24 21.53
C PRO A 801 -44.87 3.95 21.21
N LYS A 802 -45.58 3.45 22.20
CA LYS A 802 -47.03 3.29 22.17
C LYS A 802 -47.71 4.64 21.90
#